data_3642d454683a9a1a2727303018cc9200
#
_entry.id   3642d454683a9a1a2727303018cc9200
#
_cell.length_a   1.000
_cell.length_b   1.000
_cell.length_c   1.000
_cell.angle_alpha   90.00
_cell.angle_beta   90.00
_cell.angle_gamma   90.00
#
_symmetry.space_group_name_H-M   'P 1'
#
loop_
_entity.id
_entity.type
_entity.pdbx_description
1 polymer ?
#
loop_
_entity_poly.entity_id
_entity_poly.type
_entity_poly.pdbx_seq_one_letter_code
_entity_poly.pdbx_strand_id
1 'polypeptide(L)'
;MMIATKLPTNRTAEESSIAVPVYKASGGSSLQMLSAQNTQVSRMHPMRLALGVVLNLGAFSASTHATTGVLEEVLVSGKADPRLSSLLTGTEVRSISEDEQITASLSPASLAEAIPGVSMNGQGGLFQSYSLRGFSRWRIRTEISGVPILTDRRAGNSLSFLAPGLIDTIRVNMGPASSLYGSGAMGGVMNVSLARPTETSVRVGGSSMGNAHDILLKTPVSERAALVTSFRSANSSKSGNDTRLNTGYEQSMAYASDEGHLGQATVTTEALISNGRDIGKSTALFPTSRVTDYPHDDHRLVNVRITTPNQWFFQAYGHHQNWSSRTQRTTEDQNTSLYSSTTVGGLVSHSRRTSHYSERYGLDATRRYDVDIIEQSERPGESTTSSSVVAGGSEWSTGLFWERTWYLDGLALQAGLRADKAEANVASSSRARSDLNLQIKADFQLTPDLALRAEVGSGYRLPTLSELYFEGETPRGRLIGNKELLSEETVGAQVTLVYEGSDTTFEMTASANQVDNYIERIAVSPGLESYRNLSSGDIRGIDGQVTWRGDKSNQTLSWQWYEGESAVGEFIADLPLPTLRYAATRQLSGYSLGMDLRYRFSRRNTGPGEAPISSAVILGVSATWNISRQWSARTSFTNSLNRNYRTSASVNAPFEMGRAINININWRP
;
A
#
# COMPACT_ATOMS: atom_id res chain seq x y z
N MET A 1 -14.68 -66.32 -24.95
CA MET A 1 -14.22 -66.28 -26.32
C MET A 1 -13.08 -65.26 -26.29
N MET A 2 -11.89 -65.66 -25.81
CA MET A 2 -10.67 -65.97 -26.56
C MET A 2 -10.56 -65.06 -27.80
N ILE A 3 -9.55 -64.22 -27.91
CA ILE A 3 -8.20 -64.58 -28.37
C ILE A 3 -7.21 -63.49 -27.96
N ALA A 4 -6.09 -63.91 -27.34
CA ALA A 4 -4.84 -63.21 -27.15
C ALA A 4 -3.99 -63.27 -28.41
N THR A 5 -3.04 -62.32 -28.61
CA THR A 5 -1.67 -62.58 -29.12
C THR A 5 -0.85 -61.29 -29.09
N LYS A 6 0.17 -61.27 -28.25
CA LYS A 6 1.64 -61.36 -28.43
C LYS A 6 2.35 -60.09 -28.93
N LEU A 7 3.19 -59.62 -28.02
CA LEU A 7 4.44 -58.85 -28.25
C LEU A 7 5.44 -59.62 -29.17
N PRO A 8 6.39 -58.90 -29.77
CA PRO A 8 7.75 -59.20 -29.40
C PRO A 8 8.69 -57.99 -29.17
N THR A 9 9.71 -58.33 -28.44
CA THR A 9 10.85 -57.69 -27.84
C THR A 9 11.92 -57.14 -28.77
N ASN A 10 12.68 -56.14 -28.26
CA ASN A 10 14.12 -55.83 -28.42
C ASN A 10 14.68 -55.27 -29.74
N ARG A 11 15.30 -54.07 -29.64
CA ARG A 11 16.79 -53.90 -29.79
C ARG A 11 17.24 -52.44 -29.59
N THR A 12 18.18 -52.26 -28.67
CA THR A 12 19.52 -51.63 -28.72
C THR A 12 19.65 -50.15 -29.11
N ALA A 13 20.38 -49.47 -28.24
CA ALA A 13 20.93 -48.14 -28.29
C ALA A 13 21.79 -47.86 -29.55
N GLU A 14 21.73 -46.59 -30.00
CA GLU A 14 22.86 -45.95 -30.70
C GLU A 14 22.90 -44.46 -30.29
N GLU A 15 24.06 -44.10 -29.72
CA GLU A 15 24.50 -42.73 -29.51
C GLU A 15 24.77 -42.06 -30.87
N SER A 16 24.29 -40.87 -31.12
CA SER A 16 24.79 -40.01 -32.17
C SER A 16 25.13 -38.64 -31.62
N SER A 17 26.43 -38.44 -31.43
CA SER A 17 27.09 -37.16 -31.22
C SER A 17 27.01 -36.30 -32.47
N ILE A 18 26.50 -35.05 -32.33
CA ILE A 18 26.62 -34.03 -33.39
C ILE A 18 27.71 -33.06 -32.98
N ALA A 19 28.80 -33.07 -33.74
CA ALA A 19 29.94 -32.17 -33.65
C ALA A 19 29.60 -30.81 -34.31
N VAL A 20 29.97 -29.72 -33.65
CA VAL A 20 29.96 -28.36 -34.20
C VAL A 20 31.35 -28.09 -34.82
N PRO A 21 31.45 -27.58 -36.03
CA PRO A 21 32.75 -27.30 -36.64
C PRO A 21 33.34 -25.97 -36.15
N VAL A 22 34.58 -26.05 -35.70
CA VAL A 22 35.46 -24.90 -35.43
C VAL A 22 36.09 -24.46 -36.74
N TYR A 23 35.85 -23.22 -37.16
CA TYR A 23 36.64 -22.60 -38.25
C TYR A 23 37.87 -21.89 -37.66
N LYS A 24 39.06 -22.37 -38.00
CA LYS A 24 40.33 -21.68 -37.89
C LYS A 24 40.58 -20.88 -39.18
N ALA A 25 40.79 -19.57 -39.06
CA ALA A 25 41.42 -18.79 -40.10
C ALA A 25 42.72 -18.19 -39.56
N SER A 26 43.78 -18.57 -40.23
CA SER A 26 45.14 -18.07 -40.07
C SER A 26 45.35 -16.80 -40.90
N GLY A 27 46.09 -15.83 -40.38
CA GLY A 27 46.60 -14.70 -41.18
C GLY A 27 47.06 -13.54 -40.28
N GLY A 28 48.39 -13.48 -40.07
CA GLY A 28 49.02 -12.48 -39.24
C GLY A 28 49.20 -11.13 -39.93
N SER A 29 49.28 -10.09 -39.12
CA SER A 29 50.24 -8.98 -39.25
C SER A 29 50.20 -8.12 -37.97
N SER A 30 51.37 -7.84 -37.51
CA SER A 30 51.74 -6.97 -36.40
C SER A 30 51.25 -5.54 -36.54
N LEU A 31 50.67 -4.97 -35.46
CA LEU A 31 50.76 -3.51 -35.17
C LEU A 31 50.50 -3.23 -33.69
N GLN A 32 51.50 -2.67 -33.13
CA GLN A 32 51.68 -1.87 -31.92
C GLN A 32 50.58 -1.77 -30.87
N MET A 33 50.99 -2.10 -29.64
CA MET A 33 50.36 -1.74 -28.38
C MET A 33 50.12 -0.22 -28.29
N LEU A 34 48.88 0.17 -28.13
CA LEU A 34 48.47 1.38 -27.45
C LEU A 34 47.66 0.99 -26.22
N SER A 35 48.21 1.33 -25.07
CA SER A 35 47.60 1.10 -23.75
C SER A 35 46.23 1.78 -23.70
N ALA A 36 45.17 1.02 -23.69
CA ALA A 36 43.86 1.48 -23.28
C ALA A 36 43.88 1.61 -21.75
N GLN A 37 44.00 2.81 -21.28
CA GLN A 37 43.68 3.15 -19.89
C GLN A 37 42.24 2.76 -19.63
N ASN A 38 42.07 1.81 -18.72
CA ASN A 38 40.79 1.49 -18.08
C ASN A 38 40.27 2.75 -17.36
N THR A 39 39.45 3.53 -18.02
CA THR A 39 38.56 4.49 -17.34
C THR A 39 37.48 3.67 -16.63
N GLN A 40 37.76 3.31 -15.39
CA GLN A 40 36.70 2.99 -14.44
C GLN A 40 35.79 4.21 -14.37
N VAL A 41 34.65 4.14 -15.04
CA VAL A 41 33.52 5.01 -14.76
C VAL A 41 33.05 4.61 -13.37
N SER A 42 33.53 5.31 -12.36
CA SER A 42 33.05 5.23 -11.00
C SER A 42 31.55 5.51 -11.06
N ARG A 43 30.74 4.47 -10.83
CA ARG A 43 29.29 4.62 -10.65
C ARG A 43 29.10 5.60 -9.48
N MET A 44 28.70 6.80 -9.78
CA MET A 44 28.36 7.79 -8.77
C MET A 44 27.15 7.26 -7.99
N HIS A 45 27.31 7.15 -6.68
CA HIS A 45 26.21 6.84 -5.78
C HIS A 45 25.06 7.83 -6.06
N PRO A 46 23.78 7.42 -6.11
CA PRO A 46 22.64 8.30 -6.39
C PRO A 46 22.56 9.48 -5.40
N MET A 47 23.09 9.30 -4.19
CA MET A 47 23.26 10.36 -3.20
C MET A 47 24.15 11.52 -3.69
N ARG A 48 25.17 11.24 -4.53
CA ARG A 48 26.00 12.31 -5.10
C ARG A 48 25.28 13.08 -6.22
N LEU A 49 24.40 12.40 -6.99
CA LEU A 49 23.60 13.04 -8.02
C LEU A 49 22.50 13.91 -7.39
N ALA A 50 21.83 13.41 -6.35
CA ALA A 50 20.78 14.13 -5.65
C ALA A 50 21.35 15.35 -4.90
N LEU A 51 22.52 15.23 -4.28
CA LEU A 51 23.19 16.37 -3.64
C LEU A 51 23.66 17.41 -4.66
N GLY A 52 24.10 16.98 -5.85
CA GLY A 52 24.46 17.87 -6.95
C GLY A 52 23.29 18.67 -7.53
N VAL A 53 22.09 18.08 -7.58
CA VAL A 53 20.87 18.76 -8.04
C VAL A 53 20.40 19.80 -7.01
N VAL A 54 20.44 19.48 -5.72
CA VAL A 54 20.04 20.41 -4.65
C VAL A 54 21.03 21.58 -4.55
N LEU A 55 22.34 21.33 -4.68
CA LEU A 55 23.37 22.37 -4.61
C LEU A 55 23.41 23.27 -5.86
N ASN A 56 23.05 22.75 -7.05
CA ASN A 56 22.97 23.57 -8.26
C ASN A 56 21.71 24.45 -8.33
N LEU A 57 20.60 24.05 -7.68
CA LEU A 57 19.42 24.89 -7.58
C LEU A 57 19.59 26.09 -6.63
N GLY A 58 20.53 26.01 -5.69
CA GLY A 58 20.89 27.11 -4.79
C GLY A 58 21.67 28.29 -5.42
N ALA A 59 22.05 28.20 -6.71
CA ALA A 59 22.84 29.25 -7.40
C ALA A 59 21.98 30.26 -8.18
N PHE A 60 20.65 30.15 -8.17
CA PHE A 60 19.77 31.16 -8.75
C PHE A 60 19.41 32.21 -7.70
N SER A 61 20.21 33.28 -7.63
CA SER A 61 19.91 34.47 -6.85
C SER A 61 18.82 35.27 -7.58
N ALA A 62 17.57 35.04 -7.28
CA ALA A 62 16.48 35.93 -7.63
C ALA A 62 16.29 36.94 -6.50
N SER A 63 16.65 38.18 -6.74
CA SER A 63 16.32 39.32 -5.86
C SER A 63 14.80 39.57 -5.95
N THR A 64 14.03 39.01 -5.02
CA THR A 64 12.61 39.26 -4.89
C THR A 64 12.36 40.11 -3.65
N HIS A 65 11.61 41.18 -3.82
CA HIS A 65 11.09 42.00 -2.73
C HIS A 65 10.01 41.15 -2.03
N ALA A 66 10.30 40.69 -0.85
CA ALA A 66 9.38 39.89 -0.03
C ALA A 66 8.29 40.80 0.55
N THR A 67 7.06 40.56 0.14
CA THR A 67 5.91 40.87 0.98
C THR A 67 5.69 39.69 1.93
N THR A 68 5.76 39.97 3.23
CA THR A 68 5.47 39.02 4.31
C THR A 68 4.03 38.54 4.24
N GLY A 69 3.78 37.53 3.40
CA GLY A 69 2.57 36.72 3.47
C GLY A 69 2.75 35.68 4.58
N VAL A 70 2.05 35.84 5.69
CA VAL A 70 1.90 34.80 6.70
C VAL A 70 1.22 33.63 5.99
N LEU A 71 1.92 32.51 5.86
CA LEU A 71 1.31 31.24 5.45
C LEU A 71 0.19 30.92 6.46
N GLU A 72 -1.03 31.16 6.06
CA GLU A 72 -2.19 30.70 6.81
C GLU A 72 -2.19 29.17 6.76
N GLU A 73 -1.88 28.58 7.91
CA GLU A 73 -1.95 27.15 8.14
C GLU A 73 -3.40 26.72 7.90
N VAL A 74 -3.68 25.98 6.84
CA VAL A 74 -4.97 25.28 6.73
C VAL A 74 -4.98 24.21 7.83
N LEU A 75 -5.47 24.62 9.00
CA LEU A 75 -5.79 23.75 10.11
C LEU A 75 -6.97 22.88 9.67
N VAL A 76 -6.69 21.75 9.05
CA VAL A 76 -7.67 20.67 8.97
C VAL A 76 -7.88 20.19 10.41
N SER A 77 -9.04 20.52 10.98
CA SER A 77 -9.44 20.18 12.34
C SER A 77 -9.75 18.70 12.48
N GLY A 78 -8.74 17.89 12.38
CA GLY A 78 -8.69 16.52 12.85
C GLY A 78 -7.40 16.39 13.62
N LYS A 79 -7.39 15.80 14.82
CA LYS A 79 -6.18 15.64 15.62
C LYS A 79 -5.18 14.81 14.83
N ALA A 80 -4.31 15.49 14.10
CA ALA A 80 -3.30 14.89 13.25
C ALA A 80 -2.34 14.05 14.09
N ASP A 81 -1.91 12.90 13.57
CA ASP A 81 -0.77 12.17 14.10
C ASP A 81 0.42 13.16 14.19
N PRO A 82 1.06 13.33 15.37
CA PRO A 82 2.17 14.25 15.54
C PRO A 82 3.33 13.99 14.57
N ARG A 83 3.48 12.76 14.08
CA ARG A 83 4.48 12.41 13.05
C ARG A 83 4.19 13.02 11.69
N LEU A 84 2.92 13.33 11.43
CA LEU A 84 2.46 13.93 10.16
C LEU A 84 2.29 15.45 10.26
N SER A 85 2.10 15.99 11.45
CA SER A 85 1.85 17.43 11.66
C SER A 85 3.03 18.33 11.37
N SER A 86 4.26 17.79 11.38
CA SER A 86 5.50 18.53 11.09
C SER A 86 5.93 18.45 9.63
N LEU A 87 5.30 17.58 8.84
CA LEU A 87 5.69 17.32 7.45
C LEU A 87 4.98 18.32 6.54
N LEU A 88 5.65 19.40 6.23
CA LEU A 88 5.15 20.39 5.27
C LEU A 88 5.26 19.90 3.82
N THR A 89 6.08 18.88 3.55
CA THR A 89 6.40 18.43 2.20
C THR A 89 6.15 16.93 2.04
N GLY A 90 5.54 16.52 0.94
CA GLY A 90 5.40 15.11 0.52
C GLY A 90 4.31 14.31 1.20
N THR A 91 3.43 14.92 2.00
CA THR A 91 2.28 14.23 2.61
C THR A 91 0.99 14.62 1.92
N GLU A 92 0.41 13.69 1.21
CA GLU A 92 -0.94 13.82 0.66
C GLU A 92 -1.97 13.52 1.76
N VAL A 93 -2.88 14.44 1.98
CA VAL A 93 -3.98 14.26 2.93
C VAL A 93 -5.29 14.26 2.18
N ARG A 94 -6.07 13.19 2.34
CA ARG A 94 -7.40 13.07 1.78
C ARG A 94 -8.41 12.84 2.88
N SER A 95 -9.25 13.83 3.14
CA SER A 95 -10.47 13.66 3.93
C SER A 95 -11.49 12.90 3.10
N ILE A 96 -12.12 11.90 3.71
CA ILE A 96 -13.09 11.05 3.05
C ILE A 96 -14.49 11.58 3.36
N SER A 97 -15.14 12.14 2.37
CA SER A 97 -16.53 12.58 2.53
C SER A 97 -17.48 11.39 2.72
N GLU A 98 -18.61 11.60 3.37
CA GLU A 98 -19.62 10.54 3.53
C GLU A 98 -20.10 9.99 2.18
N ASP A 99 -20.13 10.82 1.15
CA ASP A 99 -20.48 10.43 -0.21
C ASP A 99 -19.48 9.44 -0.82
N GLU A 100 -18.22 9.47 -0.40
CA GLU A 100 -17.18 8.56 -0.88
C GLU A 100 -17.13 7.24 -0.12
N GLN A 101 -17.67 7.21 1.11
CA GLN A 101 -17.70 6.03 1.98
C GLN A 101 -18.74 4.98 1.57
N ILE A 102 -19.20 4.99 0.34
CA ILE A 102 -20.34 4.22 -0.13
C ILE A 102 -20.01 2.76 -0.45
N THR A 103 -21.09 1.99 -0.59
CA THR A 103 -21.13 0.54 -0.88
C THR A 103 -20.27 0.11 -2.07
N ALA A 104 -20.02 1.00 -3.04
CA ALA A 104 -19.14 0.75 -4.17
C ALA A 104 -17.66 0.60 -3.77
N SER A 105 -17.27 1.14 -2.61
CA SER A 105 -15.91 1.06 -2.11
C SER A 105 -15.75 -0.17 -1.23
N LEU A 106 -15.07 -1.19 -1.74
CA LEU A 106 -14.89 -2.46 -1.02
C LEU A 106 -13.90 -2.33 0.13
N SER A 107 -12.87 -1.50 -0.02
CA SER A 107 -11.78 -1.39 0.95
C SER A 107 -11.21 0.03 1.01
N PRO A 108 -10.44 0.37 2.04
CA PRO A 108 -9.69 1.63 2.10
C PRO A 108 -8.76 1.87 0.92
N ALA A 109 -8.20 0.82 0.33
CA ALA A 109 -7.35 0.92 -0.86
C ALA A 109 -8.07 1.56 -2.06
N SER A 110 -9.35 1.24 -2.25
CA SER A 110 -10.16 1.82 -3.34
C SER A 110 -10.45 3.31 -3.11
N LEU A 111 -10.54 3.77 -1.87
CA LEU A 111 -10.66 5.18 -1.54
C LEU A 111 -9.34 5.92 -1.78
N ALA A 112 -8.22 5.32 -1.40
CA ALA A 112 -6.89 5.88 -1.55
C ALA A 112 -6.46 6.01 -3.03
N GLU A 113 -7.01 5.21 -3.95
CA GLU A 113 -6.69 5.25 -5.40
C GLU A 113 -7.03 6.61 -6.07
N ALA A 114 -7.75 7.48 -5.38
CA ALA A 114 -7.97 8.84 -5.87
C ALA A 114 -6.77 9.76 -5.64
N ILE A 115 -5.82 9.39 -4.81
CA ILE A 115 -4.57 10.11 -4.56
C ILE A 115 -3.58 9.74 -5.68
N PRO A 116 -3.02 10.70 -6.45
CA PRO A 116 -1.98 10.40 -7.44
C PRO A 116 -0.81 9.64 -6.80
N GLY A 117 -0.25 8.68 -7.53
CA GLY A 117 0.82 7.82 -7.00
C GLY A 117 0.33 6.61 -6.18
N VAL A 118 -0.95 6.55 -5.82
CA VAL A 118 -1.58 5.38 -5.20
C VAL A 118 -2.30 4.53 -6.24
N SER A 119 -2.09 3.24 -6.22
CA SER A 119 -2.78 2.30 -7.12
C SER A 119 -3.20 1.04 -6.39
N MET A 120 -4.30 0.43 -6.83
CA MET A 120 -4.65 -0.91 -6.38
C MET A 120 -3.75 -1.96 -7.05
N ASN A 121 -3.36 -2.97 -6.30
CA ASN A 121 -2.48 -4.05 -6.76
C ASN A 121 -3.24 -5.39 -6.86
N GLY A 122 -4.30 -5.43 -7.65
CA GLY A 122 -4.93 -6.58 -8.29
C GLY A 122 -5.22 -7.84 -7.48
N GLN A 123 -5.64 -7.74 -6.20
CA GLN A 123 -6.02 -8.94 -5.43
C GLN A 123 -7.49 -9.34 -5.64
N GLY A 124 -8.33 -8.44 -6.16
CA GLY A 124 -9.77 -8.65 -6.36
C GLY A 124 -10.58 -8.85 -5.06
N GLY A 125 -11.86 -8.48 -5.08
CA GLY A 125 -12.76 -8.62 -3.94
C GLY A 125 -12.39 -7.72 -2.75
N LEU A 126 -12.66 -8.20 -1.53
CA LEU A 126 -12.41 -7.43 -0.31
C LEU A 126 -10.92 -7.26 -0.03
N PHE A 127 -10.09 -8.29 -0.27
CA PHE A 127 -8.65 -8.24 -0.06
C PHE A 127 -7.94 -7.47 -1.16
N GLN A 128 -8.00 -6.15 -1.10
CA GLN A 128 -7.24 -5.29 -1.97
C GLN A 128 -5.98 -4.80 -1.26
N SER A 129 -4.86 -4.92 -1.95
CA SER A 129 -3.62 -4.27 -1.59
C SER A 129 -3.38 -3.06 -2.49
N TYR A 130 -2.44 -2.23 -2.11
CA TYR A 130 -2.11 -1.00 -2.82
C TYR A 130 -0.61 -0.89 -3.04
N SER A 131 -0.23 0.00 -3.94
CA SER A 131 1.13 0.43 -4.19
C SER A 131 1.25 1.94 -4.05
N LEU A 132 2.41 2.41 -3.62
CA LEU A 132 2.81 3.81 -3.57
C LEU A 132 4.02 3.97 -4.48
N ARG A 133 3.88 4.75 -5.57
CA ARG A 133 4.97 5.05 -6.52
C ARG A 133 5.80 3.83 -6.92
N GLY A 134 5.14 2.69 -7.16
CA GLY A 134 5.80 1.44 -7.56
C GLY A 134 6.19 0.50 -6.41
N PHE A 135 6.22 0.96 -5.19
CA PHE A 135 6.40 0.08 -4.03
C PHE A 135 5.08 -0.59 -3.64
N SER A 136 5.15 -1.83 -3.21
CA SER A 136 3.99 -2.62 -2.81
C SER A 136 4.27 -3.52 -1.62
N ARG A 137 3.23 -4.12 -1.03
CA ARG A 137 3.29 -5.09 0.04
C ARG A 137 3.95 -4.54 1.30
N TRP A 138 4.96 -5.23 1.87
CA TRP A 138 5.66 -4.86 3.11
C TRP A 138 6.64 -3.70 2.96
N ARG A 139 6.82 -3.15 1.73
CA ARG A 139 7.63 -1.95 1.45
C ARG A 139 6.88 -0.65 1.74
N ILE A 140 5.59 -0.77 2.10
CA ILE A 140 4.74 0.33 2.53
C ILE A 140 4.36 0.11 3.98
N ARG A 141 4.65 1.08 4.83
CA ARG A 141 4.17 1.07 6.20
C ARG A 141 2.70 1.45 6.23
N THR A 142 1.89 0.62 6.85
CA THR A 142 0.45 0.80 6.97
C THR A 142 0.11 1.02 8.43
N GLU A 143 -0.67 2.07 8.72
CA GLU A 143 -1.06 2.42 10.08
C GLU A 143 -2.55 2.76 10.20
N ILE A 144 -3.11 2.53 11.37
CA ILE A 144 -4.44 2.99 11.79
C ILE A 144 -4.25 3.86 13.01
N SER A 145 -4.56 5.15 12.92
CA SER A 145 -4.35 6.14 14.01
C SER A 145 -2.93 6.06 14.61
N GLY A 146 -1.90 5.81 13.78
CA GLY A 146 -0.51 5.64 14.19
C GLY A 146 -0.15 4.24 14.71
N VAL A 147 -1.07 3.29 14.75
CA VAL A 147 -0.80 1.88 15.11
C VAL A 147 -0.34 1.12 13.88
N PRO A 148 0.89 0.57 13.84
CA PRO A 148 1.38 -0.18 12.70
C PRO A 148 0.65 -1.52 12.55
N ILE A 149 0.23 -1.82 11.33
CA ILE A 149 -0.37 -3.10 10.96
C ILE A 149 0.71 -4.00 10.38
N LEU A 150 1.14 -4.97 11.18
CA LEU A 150 2.18 -5.93 10.82
C LEU A 150 1.55 -7.30 10.55
N THR A 151 1.87 -7.91 9.43
CA THR A 151 1.32 -9.23 9.05
C THR A 151 2.29 -10.01 8.17
N ASP A 152 2.23 -11.34 8.22
CA ASP A 152 2.91 -12.23 7.28
C ASP A 152 2.01 -12.65 6.10
N ARG A 153 0.84 -12.01 5.94
CA ARG A 153 -0.03 -12.24 4.79
C ARG A 153 0.71 -11.92 3.50
N ARG A 154 0.77 -12.88 2.57
CA ARG A 154 1.57 -12.74 1.32
C ARG A 154 1.15 -11.59 0.42
N ALA A 155 -0.09 -11.11 0.55
CA ALA A 155 -0.55 -9.90 -0.13
C ALA A 155 0.09 -8.62 0.42
N GLY A 156 0.79 -8.71 1.54
CA GLY A 156 1.35 -7.60 2.29
C GLY A 156 0.34 -7.01 3.26
N ASN A 157 0.69 -5.85 3.81
CA ASN A 157 -0.19 -5.11 4.70
C ASN A 157 -1.45 -4.70 3.94
N SER A 158 -2.60 -4.92 4.55
CA SER A 158 -3.90 -4.58 3.98
C SER A 158 -4.80 -4.03 5.07
N LEU A 159 -5.58 -3.02 4.70
CA LEU A 159 -6.62 -2.44 5.54
C LEU A 159 -8.01 -3.03 5.22
N SER A 160 -8.08 -4.16 4.54
CA SER A 160 -9.34 -4.80 4.10
C SER A 160 -10.29 -5.15 5.24
N PHE A 161 -9.77 -5.30 6.45
CA PHE A 161 -10.58 -5.51 7.64
C PHE A 161 -11.28 -4.24 8.15
N LEU A 162 -11.03 -3.05 7.56
CA LEU A 162 -11.76 -1.83 7.82
C LEU A 162 -12.89 -1.63 6.80
N ALA A 163 -14.09 -1.33 7.27
CA ALA A 163 -15.15 -0.83 6.40
C ALA A 163 -14.85 0.62 5.99
N PRO A 164 -15.00 1.00 4.72
CA PRO A 164 -14.79 2.38 4.26
C PRO A 164 -15.54 3.43 5.06
N GLY A 165 -16.73 3.08 5.57
CA GLY A 165 -17.56 3.96 6.37
C GLY A 165 -16.98 4.38 7.74
N LEU A 166 -15.94 3.68 8.23
CA LEU A 166 -15.23 4.04 9.45
C LEU A 166 -14.14 5.08 9.23
N ILE A 167 -13.76 5.34 7.99
CA ILE A 167 -12.61 6.18 7.68
C ILE A 167 -13.02 7.64 7.67
N ASP A 168 -12.26 8.46 8.38
CA ASP A 168 -12.34 9.91 8.34
C ASP A 168 -11.32 10.49 7.34
N THR A 169 -10.06 10.08 7.49
CA THR A 169 -8.97 10.65 6.71
C THR A 169 -7.96 9.57 6.33
N ILE A 170 -7.48 9.62 5.10
CA ILE A 170 -6.32 8.86 4.63
C ILE A 170 -5.17 9.85 4.42
N ARG A 171 -4.04 9.58 5.07
CA ARG A 171 -2.79 10.32 4.89
C ARG A 171 -1.76 9.42 4.25
N VAL A 172 -1.15 9.90 3.18
CA VAL A 172 -0.11 9.17 2.45
C VAL A 172 1.14 10.03 2.40
N ASN A 173 2.22 9.52 2.98
CA ASN A 173 3.55 10.08 2.79
C ASN A 173 4.25 9.22 1.76
N MET A 174 4.57 9.78 0.60
CA MET A 174 5.17 9.05 -0.53
C MET A 174 6.67 9.27 -0.61
N GLY A 175 7.40 8.22 -0.92
CA GLY A 175 8.86 8.18 -0.93
C GLY A 175 9.45 7.61 0.36
N PRO A 176 10.78 7.42 0.42
CA PRO A 176 11.44 6.82 1.57
C PRO A 176 11.23 7.64 2.86
N ALA A 177 10.61 7.03 3.86
CA ALA A 177 10.21 7.68 5.10
C ALA A 177 10.71 6.96 6.37
N SER A 178 11.73 6.08 6.22
CA SER A 178 12.24 5.33 7.37
C SER A 178 12.96 6.20 8.40
N SER A 179 13.39 7.40 8.04
CA SER A 179 13.95 8.40 8.97
C SER A 179 12.97 8.81 10.08
N LEU A 180 11.67 8.57 9.91
CA LEU A 180 10.64 8.89 10.89
C LEU A 180 9.88 7.65 11.36
N TYR A 181 9.64 6.71 10.44
CA TYR A 181 8.74 5.57 10.68
C TYR A 181 9.47 4.23 10.86
N GLY A 182 10.76 4.13 10.54
CA GLY A 182 11.54 2.89 10.63
C GLY A 182 11.20 1.87 9.55
N SER A 183 11.34 0.60 9.88
CA SER A 183 11.19 -0.51 8.92
C SER A 183 9.83 -0.54 8.21
N GLY A 184 9.87 -0.87 6.91
CA GLY A 184 8.70 -0.99 6.05
C GLY A 184 8.29 0.32 5.36
N ALA A 185 8.88 1.47 5.71
CA ALA A 185 8.57 2.75 5.08
C ALA A 185 9.50 3.08 3.89
N MET A 186 9.78 2.10 3.03
CA MET A 186 10.63 2.26 1.85
C MET A 186 9.97 3.09 0.76
N GLY A 187 8.74 2.75 0.40
CA GLY A 187 7.94 3.46 -0.60
C GLY A 187 7.03 4.53 0.00
N GLY A 188 6.95 4.57 1.32
CA GLY A 188 6.13 5.52 2.05
C GLY A 188 5.29 4.92 3.15
N VAL A 189 4.36 5.74 3.64
CA VAL A 189 3.45 5.42 4.74
C VAL A 189 2.02 5.74 4.34
N MET A 190 1.09 4.82 4.61
CA MET A 190 -0.34 5.06 4.56
C MET A 190 -0.91 5.00 5.97
N ASN A 191 -1.41 6.10 6.49
CA ASN A 191 -2.07 6.18 7.79
C ASN A 191 -3.54 6.54 7.62
N VAL A 192 -4.41 5.74 8.22
CA VAL A 192 -5.86 5.92 8.19
C VAL A 192 -6.33 6.35 9.58
N SER A 193 -7.04 7.48 9.66
CA SER A 193 -7.72 7.91 10.87
C SER A 193 -9.18 7.48 10.83
N LEU A 194 -9.72 7.06 11.96
CA LEU A 194 -11.09 6.57 12.07
C LEU A 194 -12.05 7.70 12.49
N ALA A 195 -13.28 7.62 11.99
CA ALA A 195 -14.30 8.63 12.19
C ALA A 195 -14.72 8.76 13.66
N ARG A 196 -14.81 9.99 14.13
CA ARG A 196 -15.42 10.33 15.42
C ARG A 196 -16.67 11.17 15.18
N PRO A 197 -17.85 10.53 15.09
CA PRO A 197 -19.09 11.24 14.81
C PRO A 197 -19.47 12.18 15.96
N THR A 198 -19.91 13.39 15.59
CA THR A 198 -20.50 14.38 16.47
C THR A 198 -22.03 14.37 16.41
N GLU A 199 -22.58 13.73 15.40
CA GLU A 199 -24.02 13.58 15.17
C GLU A 199 -24.35 12.12 14.84
N THR A 200 -25.57 11.73 15.17
CA THR A 200 -26.05 10.38 14.79
C THR A 200 -26.34 10.32 13.30
N SER A 201 -25.89 9.27 12.66
CA SER A 201 -26.31 8.94 11.29
C SER A 201 -26.45 7.43 11.12
N VAL A 202 -27.43 7.04 10.30
CA VAL A 202 -27.64 5.66 9.88
C VAL A 202 -27.60 5.63 8.36
N ARG A 203 -26.74 4.77 7.81
CA ARG A 203 -26.71 4.51 6.38
C ARG A 203 -27.11 3.07 6.10
N VAL A 204 -27.93 2.88 5.09
CA VAL A 204 -28.27 1.58 4.52
C VAL A 204 -27.89 1.61 3.05
N GLY A 205 -27.13 0.64 2.61
CA GLY A 205 -26.65 0.54 1.24
C GLY A 205 -26.93 -0.81 0.60
N GLY A 206 -27.01 -0.81 -0.72
CA GLY A 206 -27.13 -2.00 -1.54
C GLY A 206 -26.43 -1.86 -2.89
N SER A 207 -25.99 -3.00 -3.44
CA SER A 207 -25.35 -3.06 -4.76
C SER A 207 -25.91 -4.26 -5.55
N SER A 208 -26.12 -4.06 -6.85
CA SER A 208 -26.46 -5.16 -7.74
C SER A 208 -25.31 -6.14 -7.94
N MET A 209 -24.07 -5.75 -7.59
CA MET A 209 -22.90 -6.59 -7.70
C MET A 209 -22.79 -7.50 -6.47
N GLY A 210 -22.94 -8.81 -6.69
CA GLY A 210 -22.91 -9.79 -5.61
C GLY A 210 -24.09 -9.63 -4.63
N ASN A 211 -25.14 -8.89 -4.98
CA ASN A 211 -26.24 -8.54 -4.06
C ASN A 211 -25.71 -8.01 -2.72
N ALA A 212 -24.74 -7.11 -2.79
CA ALA A 212 -24.11 -6.57 -1.58
C ALA A 212 -25.07 -5.67 -0.80
N HIS A 213 -24.95 -5.73 0.53
CA HIS A 213 -25.65 -4.82 1.44
C HIS A 213 -24.72 -4.34 2.54
N ASP A 214 -24.96 -3.12 3.02
CA ASP A 214 -24.26 -2.58 4.18
C ASP A 214 -25.23 -1.78 5.06
N ILE A 215 -24.95 -1.82 6.36
CA ILE A 215 -25.56 -0.97 7.37
C ILE A 215 -24.44 -0.35 8.18
N LEU A 216 -24.47 0.96 8.33
CA LEU A 216 -23.52 1.73 9.12
C LEU A 216 -24.30 2.62 10.09
N LEU A 217 -23.99 2.50 11.37
CA LEU A 217 -24.42 3.43 12.42
C LEU A 217 -23.21 4.21 12.91
N LYS A 218 -23.32 5.53 12.93
CA LYS A 218 -22.40 6.45 13.57
C LYS A 218 -23.19 7.23 14.63
N THR A 219 -22.72 7.28 15.86
CA THR A 219 -23.42 8.02 16.92
C THR A 219 -22.46 8.53 18.00
N PRO A 220 -22.59 9.78 18.45
CA PRO A 220 -22.01 10.19 19.70
C PRO A 220 -22.75 9.46 20.84
N VAL A 221 -22.00 8.92 21.79
CA VAL A 221 -22.53 8.31 23.03
C VAL A 221 -22.58 9.35 24.14
N SER A 222 -21.65 10.30 24.09
CA SER A 222 -21.58 11.47 24.95
C SER A 222 -20.80 12.58 24.21
N GLU A 223 -20.64 13.75 24.84
CA GLU A 223 -19.78 14.82 24.31
C GLU A 223 -18.34 14.35 24.04
N ARG A 224 -17.89 13.30 24.73
CA ARG A 224 -16.52 12.79 24.68
C ARG A 224 -16.38 11.46 23.96
N ALA A 225 -17.43 10.65 23.94
CA ALA A 225 -17.39 9.29 23.43
C ALA A 225 -18.26 9.12 22.17
N ALA A 226 -17.78 8.35 21.23
CA ALA A 226 -18.48 8.01 20.01
C ALA A 226 -18.40 6.50 19.72
N LEU A 227 -19.43 5.99 19.05
CA LEU A 227 -19.54 4.60 18.59
C LEU A 227 -19.84 4.56 17.09
N VAL A 228 -19.14 3.68 16.39
CA VAL A 228 -19.44 3.36 14.99
C VAL A 228 -19.57 1.87 14.87
N THR A 229 -20.66 1.39 14.28
CA THR A 229 -20.85 -0.03 13.97
C THR A 229 -21.18 -0.21 12.50
N SER A 230 -20.68 -1.28 11.91
CA SER A 230 -20.90 -1.62 10.50
C SER A 230 -21.12 -3.11 10.33
N PHE A 231 -22.09 -3.44 9.50
CA PHE A 231 -22.29 -4.78 8.96
C PHE A 231 -22.34 -4.70 7.45
N ARG A 232 -21.59 -5.58 6.77
CA ARG A 232 -21.53 -5.64 5.30
C ARG A 232 -21.50 -7.09 4.86
N SER A 233 -22.20 -7.40 3.76
CA SER A 233 -22.12 -8.71 3.13
C SER A 233 -22.27 -8.61 1.62
N ALA A 234 -21.70 -9.57 0.91
CA ALA A 234 -21.86 -9.74 -0.52
C ALA A 234 -21.70 -11.20 -0.92
N ASN A 235 -22.39 -11.62 -1.94
CA ASN A 235 -22.14 -12.86 -2.65
C ASN A 235 -21.02 -12.68 -3.70
N SER A 236 -20.60 -13.78 -4.33
CA SER A 236 -19.70 -13.74 -5.49
C SER A 236 -20.25 -12.88 -6.62
N SER A 237 -19.39 -12.09 -7.23
CA SER A 237 -19.72 -11.19 -8.34
C SER A 237 -19.33 -11.77 -9.70
N LYS A 238 -19.48 -10.97 -10.76
CA LYS A 238 -19.05 -11.28 -12.11
C LYS A 238 -18.22 -10.14 -12.70
N SER A 239 -17.32 -10.47 -13.62
CA SER A 239 -16.58 -9.49 -14.41
C SER A 239 -17.41 -8.95 -15.58
N GLY A 240 -16.86 -8.03 -16.36
CA GLY A 240 -17.53 -7.43 -17.51
C GLY A 240 -17.91 -8.41 -18.64
N ASN A 241 -17.29 -9.58 -18.68
CA ASN A 241 -17.62 -10.66 -19.62
C ASN A 241 -18.35 -11.84 -18.95
N ASP A 242 -19.05 -11.59 -17.84
CA ASP A 242 -19.81 -12.57 -17.05
C ASP A 242 -18.98 -13.72 -16.42
N THR A 243 -17.65 -13.63 -16.43
CA THR A 243 -16.81 -14.58 -15.68
C THR A 243 -17.10 -14.44 -14.19
N ARG A 244 -17.40 -15.56 -13.52
CA ARG A 244 -17.63 -15.59 -12.08
C ARG A 244 -16.34 -15.25 -11.33
N LEU A 245 -16.46 -14.39 -10.31
CA LEU A 245 -15.38 -13.96 -9.45
C LEU A 245 -15.63 -14.42 -8.02
N ASN A 246 -14.59 -14.83 -7.30
CA ASN A 246 -14.69 -15.22 -5.90
C ASN A 246 -14.52 -13.96 -5.02
N THR A 247 -15.61 -13.21 -4.83
CA THR A 247 -15.61 -11.89 -4.16
C THR A 247 -16.63 -11.79 -3.03
N GLY A 248 -17.27 -12.91 -2.64
CA GLY A 248 -18.21 -12.95 -1.52
C GLY A 248 -17.52 -12.64 -0.19
N TYR A 249 -18.24 -12.09 0.77
CA TYR A 249 -17.76 -11.86 2.14
C TYR A 249 -18.91 -11.51 3.09
N GLU A 250 -18.66 -11.71 4.39
CA GLU A 250 -19.39 -11.08 5.48
C GLU A 250 -18.39 -10.36 6.38
N GLN A 251 -18.73 -9.15 6.83
CA GLN A 251 -17.88 -8.36 7.71
C GLN A 251 -18.72 -7.59 8.72
N SER A 252 -18.39 -7.73 10.00
CA SER A 252 -18.97 -6.96 11.09
C SER A 252 -17.88 -6.21 11.85
N MET A 253 -18.17 -4.99 12.28
CA MET A 253 -17.22 -4.13 12.97
C MET A 253 -17.89 -3.30 14.03
N ALA A 254 -17.14 -3.03 15.11
CA ALA A 254 -17.46 -2.04 16.11
C ALA A 254 -16.20 -1.22 16.43
N TYR A 255 -16.35 0.10 16.44
CA TYR A 255 -15.30 1.03 16.81
C TYR A 255 -15.85 2.01 17.84
N ALA A 256 -15.14 2.18 18.94
CA ALA A 256 -15.44 3.13 19.98
C ALA A 256 -14.25 4.07 20.19
N SER A 257 -14.53 5.34 20.41
CA SER A 257 -13.52 6.34 20.77
C SER A 257 -14.00 7.18 21.93
N ASP A 258 -13.10 7.52 22.85
CA ASP A 258 -13.33 8.50 23.93
C ASP A 258 -12.20 9.52 23.93
N GLU A 259 -12.55 10.77 24.20
CA GLU A 259 -11.60 11.85 24.37
C GLU A 259 -11.90 12.60 25.64
N GLY A 260 -10.99 12.48 26.59
CA GLY A 260 -11.07 13.10 27.89
C GLY A 260 -9.84 13.93 28.21
N HIS A 261 -9.82 14.44 29.44
CA HIS A 261 -8.70 15.20 29.97
C HIS A 261 -8.19 14.57 31.27
N LEU A 262 -6.88 14.49 31.39
CA LEU A 262 -6.18 14.18 32.63
C LEU A 262 -5.42 15.44 33.07
N GLY A 263 -6.00 16.22 33.95
CA GLY A 263 -5.56 17.59 34.21
C GLY A 263 -5.67 18.43 32.93
N GLN A 264 -4.55 18.97 32.46
CA GLN A 264 -4.51 19.74 31.21
C GLN A 264 -4.14 18.89 29.97
N ALA A 265 -3.80 17.64 30.17
CA ALA A 265 -3.48 16.74 29.07
C ALA A 265 -4.74 16.19 28.41
N THR A 266 -4.76 16.12 27.09
CA THR A 266 -5.80 15.43 26.33
C THR A 266 -5.48 13.95 26.22
N VAL A 267 -6.44 13.09 26.53
CA VAL A 267 -6.34 11.64 26.43
C VAL A 267 -7.36 11.17 25.40
N THR A 268 -6.89 10.46 24.36
CA THR A 268 -7.75 9.82 23.36
C THR A 268 -7.60 8.32 23.47
N THR A 269 -8.69 7.60 23.62
CA THR A 269 -8.73 6.13 23.65
C THR A 269 -9.55 5.63 22.48
N GLU A 270 -9.05 4.62 21.77
CA GLU A 270 -9.72 4.00 20.63
C GLU A 270 -9.73 2.49 20.80
N ALA A 271 -10.84 1.85 20.47
CA ALA A 271 -10.97 0.40 20.44
C ALA A 271 -11.71 -0.03 19.17
N LEU A 272 -11.16 -1.01 18.46
CA LEU A 272 -11.73 -1.56 17.23
C LEU A 272 -11.81 -3.08 17.34
N ILE A 273 -12.96 -3.61 16.95
CA ILE A 273 -13.20 -5.03 16.73
C ILE A 273 -13.68 -5.19 15.30
N SER A 274 -13.04 -6.07 14.53
CA SER A 274 -13.45 -6.44 13.18
C SER A 274 -13.45 -7.94 13.02
N ASN A 275 -14.52 -8.48 12.44
CA ASN A 275 -14.66 -9.89 12.13
C ASN A 275 -15.05 -10.03 10.68
N GLY A 276 -14.23 -10.72 9.89
CA GLY A 276 -14.53 -11.13 8.53
C GLY A 276 -14.86 -12.62 8.48
N ARG A 277 -15.80 -13.01 7.61
CA ARG A 277 -16.20 -14.40 7.39
C ARG A 277 -16.34 -14.69 5.91
N ASP A 278 -15.97 -15.91 5.52
CA ASP A 278 -16.16 -16.47 4.18
C ASP A 278 -15.70 -15.53 3.06
N ILE A 279 -14.53 -14.91 3.24
CA ILE A 279 -14.04 -13.91 2.32
C ILE A 279 -13.38 -14.60 1.14
N GLY A 280 -13.99 -14.47 -0.03
CA GLY A 280 -13.47 -14.99 -1.28
C GLY A 280 -12.26 -14.20 -1.77
N LYS A 281 -11.26 -14.92 -2.29
CA LYS A 281 -10.11 -14.36 -3.00
C LYS A 281 -10.17 -14.75 -4.46
N SER A 282 -10.53 -13.80 -5.30
CA SER A 282 -10.58 -14.04 -6.75
C SER A 282 -9.17 -14.18 -7.33
N THR A 283 -9.03 -15.07 -8.30
CA THR A 283 -7.79 -15.27 -9.08
C THR A 283 -8.17 -15.61 -10.52
N ALA A 284 -7.24 -15.49 -11.46
CA ALA A 284 -7.44 -15.92 -12.84
C ALA A 284 -7.71 -17.44 -12.99
N LEU A 285 -7.41 -18.23 -11.94
CA LEU A 285 -7.60 -19.67 -11.89
C LEU A 285 -8.97 -20.10 -11.31
N PHE A 286 -9.76 -19.15 -10.81
CA PHE A 286 -11.10 -19.41 -10.27
C PHE A 286 -12.13 -19.49 -11.41
N PRO A 287 -13.15 -20.37 -11.37
CA PRO A 287 -13.34 -21.48 -10.41
C PRO A 287 -12.68 -22.81 -10.85
N THR A 288 -12.02 -22.83 -12.00
CA THR A 288 -11.69 -24.05 -12.72
C THR A 288 -10.56 -24.88 -12.10
N SER A 289 -9.53 -24.23 -11.58
CA SER A 289 -8.34 -24.95 -11.06
C SER A 289 -7.94 -24.57 -9.65
N ARG A 290 -8.53 -23.52 -9.08
CA ARG A 290 -8.24 -23.10 -7.71
C ARG A 290 -9.33 -22.21 -7.13
N VAL A 291 -9.82 -22.58 -5.95
CA VAL A 291 -10.67 -21.74 -5.09
C VAL A 291 -9.88 -21.37 -3.84
N THR A 292 -9.78 -20.09 -3.53
CA THR A 292 -9.12 -19.61 -2.31
C THR A 292 -10.10 -18.73 -1.54
N ASP A 293 -10.30 -19.05 -0.27
CA ASP A 293 -11.17 -18.34 0.66
C ASP A 293 -10.43 -18.04 1.95
N TYR A 294 -10.92 -17.04 2.69
CA TYR A 294 -10.55 -16.79 4.07
C TYR A 294 -11.77 -17.07 4.94
N PRO A 295 -11.83 -18.24 5.59
CA PRO A 295 -12.94 -18.60 6.48
C PRO A 295 -13.17 -17.58 7.59
N HIS A 296 -12.09 -17.04 8.15
CA HIS A 296 -12.15 -15.94 9.11
C HIS A 296 -10.97 -14.97 8.96
N ASP A 297 -11.21 -13.71 9.36
CA ASP A 297 -10.23 -12.62 9.41
C ASP A 297 -10.61 -11.68 10.57
N ASP A 298 -10.05 -11.94 11.74
CA ASP A 298 -10.42 -11.31 13.00
C ASP A 298 -9.33 -10.37 13.50
N HIS A 299 -9.70 -9.15 13.84
CA HIS A 299 -8.82 -8.11 14.34
C HIS A 299 -9.38 -7.46 15.61
N ARG A 300 -8.50 -7.19 16.57
CA ARG A 300 -8.76 -6.46 17.80
C ARG A 300 -7.67 -5.43 17.99
N LEU A 301 -8.02 -4.16 18.08
CA LEU A 301 -7.06 -3.06 18.22
C LEU A 301 -7.49 -2.15 19.35
N VAL A 302 -6.52 -1.76 20.19
CA VAL A 302 -6.68 -0.73 21.22
C VAL A 302 -5.55 0.28 21.08
N ASN A 303 -5.84 1.56 21.21
CA ASN A 303 -4.90 2.64 21.09
C ASN A 303 -5.21 3.73 22.11
N VAL A 304 -4.20 4.16 22.85
CA VAL A 304 -4.28 5.26 23.81
C VAL A 304 -3.24 6.30 23.45
N ARG A 305 -3.67 7.55 23.33
CA ARG A 305 -2.81 8.69 23.02
C ARG A 305 -3.00 9.78 24.06
N ILE A 306 -1.89 10.36 24.51
CA ILE A 306 -1.89 11.45 25.49
C ILE A 306 -1.09 12.60 24.90
N THR A 307 -1.68 13.78 24.83
CA THR A 307 -1.01 15.02 24.40
C THR A 307 -1.05 16.01 25.54
N THR A 308 0.13 16.47 25.97
CA THR A 308 0.25 17.47 27.04
C THR A 308 0.33 18.89 26.49
N PRO A 309 0.02 19.93 27.27
CA PRO A 309 0.21 21.33 26.87
C PRO A 309 1.64 21.67 26.49
N ASN A 310 2.61 21.01 27.11
CA ASN A 310 4.03 21.19 26.86
C ASN A 310 4.51 20.38 25.64
N GLN A 311 3.58 19.97 24.74
CA GLN A 311 3.90 19.29 23.47
C GLN A 311 4.58 17.91 23.61
N TRP A 312 4.43 17.25 24.77
CA TRP A 312 4.72 15.84 24.87
C TRP A 312 3.58 15.01 24.33
N PHE A 313 3.93 13.99 23.55
CA PHE A 313 3.01 13.02 23.01
C PHE A 313 3.41 11.63 23.48
N PHE A 314 2.44 10.88 23.98
CA PHE A 314 2.59 9.48 24.38
C PHE A 314 1.54 8.66 23.65
N GLN A 315 1.94 7.53 23.12
CA GLN A 315 1.05 6.54 22.52
C GLN A 315 1.37 5.17 23.06
N ALA A 316 0.36 4.37 23.38
CA ALA A 316 0.46 2.95 23.68
C ALA A 316 -0.64 2.21 22.93
N TYR A 317 -0.31 1.07 22.34
CA TYR A 317 -1.25 0.31 21.50
C TYR A 317 -1.07 -1.20 21.62
N GLY A 318 -2.15 -1.90 21.29
CA GLY A 318 -2.16 -3.34 21.08
C GLY A 318 -3.01 -3.71 19.87
N HIS A 319 -2.54 -4.67 19.07
CA HIS A 319 -3.26 -5.21 17.93
C HIS A 319 -3.10 -6.72 17.88
N HIS A 320 -4.21 -7.45 18.03
CA HIS A 320 -4.27 -8.89 17.85
C HIS A 320 -4.96 -9.22 16.53
N GLN A 321 -4.39 -10.16 15.78
CA GLN A 321 -4.97 -10.65 14.54
C GLN A 321 -4.96 -12.19 14.53
N ASN A 322 -6.06 -12.75 14.00
CA ASN A 322 -6.22 -14.17 13.77
C ASN A 322 -6.98 -14.37 12.48
N TRP A 323 -6.38 -15.06 11.52
CA TRP A 323 -7.02 -15.32 10.23
C TRP A 323 -6.65 -16.71 9.70
N SER A 324 -7.50 -17.24 8.83
CA SER A 324 -7.20 -18.46 8.07
C SER A 324 -7.39 -18.24 6.58
N SER A 325 -6.60 -18.92 5.77
CA SER A 325 -6.85 -19.03 4.33
C SER A 325 -6.96 -20.51 3.95
N ARG A 326 -7.97 -20.83 3.16
CA ARG A 326 -8.21 -22.17 2.62
C ARG A 326 -8.08 -22.13 1.12
N THR A 327 -7.32 -23.05 0.54
CA THR A 327 -7.18 -23.20 -0.91
C THR A 327 -7.50 -24.63 -1.31
N GLN A 328 -8.50 -24.77 -2.17
CA GLN A 328 -8.91 -26.03 -2.78
C GLN A 328 -8.47 -26.05 -4.25
N ARG A 329 -7.94 -27.17 -4.70
CA ARG A 329 -7.54 -27.42 -6.10
C ARG A 329 -8.48 -28.42 -6.76
N THR A 330 -8.42 -28.52 -8.09
CA THR A 330 -9.22 -29.47 -8.90
C THR A 330 -8.99 -30.94 -8.55
N THR A 331 -7.85 -31.26 -7.93
CA THR A 331 -7.50 -32.60 -7.45
C THR A 331 -8.15 -32.94 -6.11
N GLU A 332 -9.08 -32.12 -5.63
CA GLU A 332 -9.70 -32.20 -4.31
C GLU A 332 -8.71 -31.95 -3.13
N ASP A 333 -7.43 -31.70 -3.41
CA ASP A 333 -6.47 -31.31 -2.40
C ASP A 333 -6.86 -29.97 -1.76
N GLN A 334 -6.90 -29.93 -0.45
CA GLN A 334 -7.16 -28.71 0.32
C GLN A 334 -5.95 -28.35 1.17
N ASN A 335 -5.54 -27.08 1.11
CA ASN A 335 -4.53 -26.52 2.00
C ASN A 335 -5.16 -25.40 2.83
N THR A 336 -4.96 -25.43 4.14
CA THR A 336 -5.42 -24.41 5.08
C THR A 336 -4.22 -23.84 5.82
N SER A 337 -4.04 -22.52 5.76
CA SER A 337 -3.08 -21.79 6.57
C SER A 337 -3.82 -21.13 7.72
N LEU A 338 -3.39 -21.39 8.95
CA LEU A 338 -3.86 -20.72 10.17
C LEU A 338 -2.78 -19.76 10.64
N TYR A 339 -3.15 -18.56 10.99
CA TYR A 339 -2.24 -17.51 11.40
C TYR A 339 -2.76 -16.76 12.63
N SER A 340 -1.90 -16.54 13.61
CA SER A 340 -2.15 -15.62 14.71
C SER A 340 -0.93 -14.80 15.07
N SER A 341 -1.13 -13.59 15.57
CA SER A 341 -0.07 -12.79 16.19
C SER A 341 -0.64 -11.66 17.04
N THR A 342 0.16 -11.19 18.00
CA THR A 342 -0.12 -10.01 18.81
C THR A 342 1.01 -9.00 18.66
N THR A 343 0.65 -7.75 18.35
CA THR A 343 1.56 -6.61 18.28
C THR A 343 1.23 -5.64 19.40
N VAL A 344 2.24 -5.23 20.18
CA VAL A 344 2.13 -4.17 21.17
C VAL A 344 3.24 -3.16 20.96
N GLY A 345 3.03 -1.93 21.35
CA GLY A 345 4.07 -0.93 21.22
C GLY A 345 3.68 0.43 21.77
N GLY A 346 4.57 1.36 21.59
CA GLY A 346 4.36 2.73 22.01
C GLY A 346 5.35 3.70 21.40
N LEU A 347 5.01 4.98 21.53
CA LEU A 347 5.77 6.12 21.06
C LEU A 347 5.77 7.19 22.14
N VAL A 348 6.94 7.76 22.41
CA VAL A 348 7.08 8.99 23.19
C VAL A 348 7.80 10.00 22.34
N SER A 349 7.24 11.20 22.19
CA SER A 349 7.90 12.27 21.46
C SER A 349 7.63 13.63 22.09
N HIS A 350 8.53 14.57 21.85
CA HIS A 350 8.38 15.97 22.21
C HIS A 350 8.51 16.82 20.95
N SER A 351 7.63 17.81 20.82
CA SER A 351 7.67 18.77 19.73
C SER A 351 7.92 20.17 20.27
N ARG A 352 8.65 20.98 19.52
CA ARG A 352 8.88 22.39 19.82
C ARG A 352 8.72 23.19 18.54
N ARG A 353 7.97 24.29 18.61
CA ARG A 353 7.81 25.20 17.47
C ARG A 353 8.14 26.63 17.88
N THR A 354 8.87 27.32 17.02
CA THR A 354 9.20 28.74 17.12
C THR A 354 8.92 29.41 15.78
N SER A 355 9.13 30.71 15.67
CA SER A 355 9.05 31.42 14.39
C SER A 355 10.12 31.01 13.37
N HIS A 356 11.25 30.42 13.83
CA HIS A 356 12.38 30.09 12.99
C HIS A 356 12.55 28.60 12.71
N TYR A 357 11.99 27.74 13.54
CA TYR A 357 12.06 26.30 13.36
C TYR A 357 10.93 25.56 14.07
N SER A 358 10.64 24.38 13.56
CA SER A 358 9.95 23.32 14.30
C SER A 358 10.88 22.13 14.46
N GLU A 359 10.82 21.46 15.60
CA GLU A 359 11.64 20.31 15.93
C GLU A 359 10.80 19.26 16.62
N ARG A 360 11.08 18.00 16.32
CA ARG A 360 10.50 16.86 17.02
C ARG A 360 11.55 15.77 17.19
N TYR A 361 11.56 15.16 18.36
CA TYR A 361 12.39 14.00 18.65
C TYR A 361 11.61 13.01 19.51
N GLY A 362 11.98 11.76 19.44
CA GLY A 362 11.28 10.73 20.19
C GLY A 362 11.89 9.35 20.08
N LEU A 363 11.26 8.46 20.81
CA LEU A 363 11.57 7.04 20.85
C LEU A 363 10.29 6.26 20.61
N ASP A 364 10.34 5.25 19.75
CA ASP A 364 9.28 4.26 19.63
C ASP A 364 9.82 2.84 19.82
N ALA A 365 8.93 1.96 20.26
CA ALA A 365 9.20 0.54 20.38
C ALA A 365 7.97 -0.25 19.97
N THR A 366 8.20 -1.33 19.25
CA THR A 366 7.17 -2.27 18.80
C THR A 366 7.64 -3.68 19.05
N ARG A 367 6.76 -4.52 19.59
CA ARG A 367 6.99 -5.95 19.72
C ARG A 367 5.82 -6.72 19.15
N ARG A 368 6.10 -7.63 18.21
CA ARG A 368 5.16 -8.64 17.73
C ARG A 368 5.56 -9.99 18.29
N TYR A 369 4.65 -10.72 18.85
CA TYR A 369 4.91 -12.00 19.52
C TYR A 369 3.73 -12.97 19.32
N ASP A 370 3.92 -14.23 19.73
CA ASP A 370 2.99 -15.33 19.49
C ASP A 370 2.64 -15.40 17.99
N VAL A 371 3.68 -15.28 17.14
CA VAL A 371 3.49 -15.43 15.70
C VAL A 371 3.48 -16.91 15.39
N ASP A 372 2.30 -17.42 15.13
CA ASP A 372 2.08 -18.82 14.77
C ASP A 372 1.55 -18.93 13.34
N ILE A 373 2.19 -19.78 12.55
CA ILE A 373 1.73 -20.15 11.20
C ILE A 373 1.68 -21.67 11.14
N ILE A 374 0.47 -22.21 10.96
CA ILE A 374 0.22 -23.65 10.87
C ILE A 374 -0.33 -23.94 9.47
N GLU A 375 0.31 -24.84 8.75
CA GLU A 375 -0.17 -25.35 7.46
C GLU A 375 -0.80 -26.72 7.65
N GLN A 376 -2.03 -26.87 7.17
CA GLN A 376 -2.76 -28.14 7.15
C GLN A 376 -2.99 -28.54 5.70
N SER A 377 -2.75 -29.79 5.37
CA SER A 377 -3.00 -30.35 4.05
C SER A 377 -3.91 -31.56 4.16
N GLU A 378 -4.98 -31.55 3.41
CA GLU A 378 -5.96 -32.63 3.28
C GLU A 378 -5.92 -33.14 1.84
N ARG A 379 -5.78 -34.47 1.68
CA ARG A 379 -5.82 -35.13 0.37
C ARG A 379 -6.80 -36.29 0.42
N PRO A 380 -7.56 -36.55 -0.65
CA PRO A 380 -8.48 -37.67 -0.72
C PRO A 380 -7.75 -39.01 -0.42
N GLY A 381 -8.25 -39.73 0.58
CA GLY A 381 -7.70 -41.04 0.97
C GLY A 381 -6.44 -40.99 1.85
N GLU A 382 -5.94 -39.80 2.20
CA GLU A 382 -4.82 -39.63 3.14
C GLU A 382 -5.28 -39.01 4.44
N SER A 383 -4.53 -39.21 5.52
CA SER A 383 -4.77 -38.51 6.79
C SER A 383 -4.41 -37.02 6.62
N THR A 384 -5.17 -36.14 7.26
CA THR A 384 -4.81 -34.71 7.34
C THR A 384 -3.44 -34.53 7.98
N THR A 385 -2.53 -33.88 7.27
CA THR A 385 -1.22 -33.51 7.81
C THR A 385 -1.26 -32.08 8.33
N SER A 386 -0.64 -31.84 9.49
CA SER A 386 -0.51 -30.52 10.08
C SER A 386 0.94 -30.26 10.45
N SER A 387 1.48 -29.13 10.03
CA SER A 387 2.84 -28.72 10.39
C SER A 387 2.85 -27.27 10.85
N SER A 388 3.53 -27.00 11.96
CA SER A 388 3.81 -25.63 12.39
C SER A 388 5.04 -25.13 11.64
N VAL A 389 4.84 -24.18 10.74
CA VAL A 389 5.92 -23.63 9.88
C VAL A 389 6.59 -22.40 10.50
N VAL A 390 5.89 -21.72 11.40
CA VAL A 390 6.42 -20.73 12.34
C VAL A 390 5.73 -20.99 13.68
N ALA A 391 6.47 -21.23 14.74
CA ALA A 391 5.95 -21.48 16.08
C ALA A 391 6.51 -20.47 17.07
N GLY A 392 5.62 -19.71 17.73
CA GLY A 392 6.00 -18.76 18.76
C GLY A 392 7.01 -17.70 18.25
N GLY A 393 6.93 -17.34 16.98
CA GLY A 393 7.82 -16.34 16.39
C GLY A 393 7.64 -14.99 17.09
N SER A 394 8.71 -14.21 17.18
CA SER A 394 8.66 -12.85 17.71
C SER A 394 9.59 -11.90 16.96
N GLU A 395 9.18 -10.65 16.91
CA GLU A 395 9.97 -9.55 16.37
C GLU A 395 9.87 -8.37 17.34
N TRP A 396 10.95 -7.66 17.54
CA TRP A 396 10.92 -6.37 18.20
C TRP A 396 11.73 -5.35 17.44
N SER A 397 11.34 -4.11 17.53
CA SER A 397 12.09 -2.97 16.99
C SER A 397 12.00 -1.79 17.94
N THR A 398 13.06 -1.02 18.03
CA THR A 398 13.09 0.27 18.71
C THR A 398 13.84 1.27 17.87
N GLY A 399 13.37 2.51 17.86
CA GLY A 399 13.95 3.56 17.05
C GLY A 399 13.99 4.88 17.81
N LEU A 400 15.14 5.54 17.75
CA LEU A 400 15.34 6.90 18.20
C LEU A 400 15.34 7.81 16.98
N PHE A 401 14.50 8.81 16.95
CA PHE A 401 14.38 9.73 15.82
C PHE A 401 14.46 11.18 16.24
N TRP A 402 14.94 12.00 15.32
CA TRP A 402 14.99 13.45 15.39
C TRP A 402 14.67 14.04 14.04
N GLU A 403 13.90 15.13 14.02
CA GLU A 403 13.49 15.86 12.85
C GLU A 403 13.48 17.34 13.17
N ARG A 404 13.98 18.18 12.26
CA ARG A 404 13.93 19.62 12.40
C ARG A 404 13.69 20.30 11.06
N THR A 405 12.76 21.25 11.06
CA THR A 405 12.48 22.12 9.92
C THR A 405 12.90 23.54 10.29
N TRP A 406 13.76 24.14 9.50
CA TRP A 406 14.14 25.55 9.59
C TRP A 406 13.31 26.35 8.61
N TYR A 407 12.73 27.45 9.08
CA TYR A 407 11.98 28.40 8.29
C TYR A 407 12.89 29.58 7.96
N LEU A 408 13.26 29.70 6.68
CA LEU A 408 14.07 30.77 6.11
C LEU A 408 13.18 31.58 5.17
N ASP A 409 13.64 32.75 4.77
CA ASP A 409 12.88 33.57 3.81
C ASP A 409 12.75 32.83 2.48
N GLY A 410 11.51 32.50 2.08
CA GLY A 410 11.19 31.75 0.86
C GLY A 410 11.66 30.30 0.83
N LEU A 411 12.18 29.73 1.94
CA LEU A 411 12.68 28.37 2.02
C LEU A 411 12.35 27.72 3.36
N ALA A 412 11.71 26.55 3.35
CA ALA A 412 11.67 25.64 4.49
C ALA A 412 12.61 24.46 4.23
N LEU A 413 13.59 24.26 5.10
CA LEU A 413 14.54 23.15 5.01
C LEU A 413 14.33 22.19 6.17
N GLN A 414 14.09 20.90 5.89
CA GLN A 414 13.91 19.87 6.90
C GLN A 414 15.05 18.84 6.83
N ALA A 415 15.53 18.41 7.99
CA ALA A 415 16.39 17.25 8.14
C ALA A 415 15.80 16.28 9.14
N GLY A 416 15.83 15.00 8.81
CA GLY A 416 15.38 13.90 9.66
C GLY A 416 16.49 12.86 9.81
N LEU A 417 16.61 12.30 11.01
CA LEU A 417 17.58 11.27 11.37
C LEU A 417 16.90 10.23 12.25
N ARG A 418 17.15 8.96 11.99
CA ARG A 418 16.67 7.86 12.82
C ARG A 418 17.69 6.74 12.91
N ALA A 419 17.90 6.24 14.13
CA ALA A 419 18.66 5.03 14.42
C ALA A 419 17.71 3.95 14.94
N ASP A 420 17.73 2.80 14.28
CA ASP A 420 16.89 1.65 14.61
C ASP A 420 17.71 0.47 15.08
N LYS A 421 17.13 -0.31 16.00
CA LYS A 421 17.57 -1.67 16.30
C LYS A 421 16.35 -2.59 16.26
N ALA A 422 16.48 -3.72 15.57
CA ALA A 422 15.43 -4.69 15.42
C ALA A 422 15.97 -6.11 15.50
N GLU A 423 15.13 -7.04 15.94
CA GLU A 423 15.47 -8.46 16.05
C GLU A 423 14.24 -9.30 15.76
N ALA A 424 14.44 -10.37 14.99
CA ALA A 424 13.44 -11.38 14.65
C ALA A 424 13.91 -12.75 15.17
N ASN A 425 13.01 -13.47 15.86
CA ASN A 425 13.31 -14.73 16.50
C ASN A 425 12.26 -15.79 16.15
N VAL A 426 12.71 -16.99 15.76
CA VAL A 426 11.85 -18.18 15.60
C VAL A 426 12.63 -19.39 16.12
N ALA A 427 12.09 -20.10 17.11
CA ALA A 427 12.73 -21.23 17.78
C ALA A 427 14.17 -20.87 18.27
N SER A 428 15.19 -21.55 17.77
CA SER A 428 16.61 -21.28 18.12
C SER A 428 17.30 -20.30 17.17
N SER A 429 16.60 -19.74 16.19
CA SER A 429 17.16 -18.80 15.22
C SER A 429 16.84 -17.38 15.61
N SER A 430 17.85 -16.52 15.69
CA SER A 430 17.73 -15.10 15.95
C SER A 430 18.45 -14.31 14.86
N ARG A 431 17.89 -13.17 14.48
CA ARG A 431 18.49 -12.24 13.54
C ARG A 431 18.28 -10.80 13.99
N ALA A 432 19.38 -10.14 14.28
CA ALA A 432 19.40 -8.73 14.69
C ALA A 432 19.94 -7.83 13.59
N ARG A 433 19.44 -6.59 13.54
CA ARG A 433 19.91 -5.54 12.64
C ARG A 433 19.87 -4.19 13.34
N SER A 434 20.79 -3.31 12.90
CA SER A 434 20.78 -1.88 13.24
C SER A 434 20.87 -1.08 11.95
N ASP A 435 20.06 -0.02 11.85
CA ASP A 435 19.97 0.85 10.68
C ASP A 435 20.05 2.31 11.07
N LEU A 436 20.61 3.12 10.15
CA LEU A 436 20.64 4.57 10.24
C LEU A 436 19.97 5.15 8.99
N ASN A 437 18.92 5.93 9.19
CA ASN A 437 18.14 6.50 8.11
C ASN A 437 18.17 8.03 8.17
N LEU A 438 18.28 8.62 6.98
CA LEU A 438 18.38 10.07 6.77
C LEU A 438 17.29 10.53 5.80
N GLN A 439 16.83 11.76 5.99
CA GLN A 439 15.94 12.45 5.05
C GLN A 439 16.28 13.94 5.07
N ILE A 440 16.26 14.54 3.88
CA ILE A 440 16.37 15.99 3.68
C ILE A 440 15.24 16.40 2.77
N LYS A 441 14.50 17.44 3.16
CA LYS A 441 13.44 18.05 2.36
C LYS A 441 13.69 19.54 2.27
N ALA A 442 13.36 20.12 1.12
CA ALA A 442 13.41 21.55 0.90
C ALA A 442 12.13 22.00 0.20
N ASP A 443 11.50 23.04 0.69
CA ASP A 443 10.33 23.67 0.10
C ASP A 443 10.69 25.11 -0.25
N PHE A 444 10.79 25.41 -1.56
CA PHE A 444 11.16 26.70 -2.12
C PHE A 444 9.91 27.42 -2.59
N GLN A 445 9.54 28.52 -1.97
CA GLN A 445 8.49 29.39 -2.46
C GLN A 445 9.05 30.27 -3.58
N LEU A 446 8.70 29.95 -4.83
CA LEU A 446 9.19 30.67 -6.02
C LEU A 446 8.40 31.96 -6.29
N THR A 447 7.07 31.89 -6.11
CA THR A 447 6.13 33.01 -6.11
C THR A 447 5.07 32.77 -5.06
N PRO A 448 4.18 33.71 -4.73
CA PRO A 448 3.09 33.46 -3.78
C PRO A 448 2.25 32.20 -4.08
N ASP A 449 2.10 31.87 -5.37
CA ASP A 449 1.25 30.77 -5.83
C ASP A 449 2.04 29.54 -6.33
N LEU A 450 3.39 29.61 -6.36
CA LEU A 450 4.23 28.56 -6.95
C LEU A 450 5.34 28.14 -6.00
N ALA A 451 5.39 26.87 -5.67
CA ALA A 451 6.43 26.26 -4.85
C ALA A 451 7.10 25.07 -5.56
N LEU A 452 8.39 24.89 -5.30
CA LEU A 452 9.18 23.73 -5.70
C LEU A 452 9.62 22.98 -4.45
N ARG A 453 9.22 21.72 -4.32
CA ARG A 453 9.60 20.85 -3.24
C ARG A 453 10.61 19.82 -3.72
N ALA A 454 11.65 19.58 -2.97
CA ALA A 454 12.65 18.56 -3.24
C ALA A 454 12.87 17.70 -2.00
N GLU A 455 13.02 16.41 -2.20
CA GLU A 455 13.25 15.46 -1.12
C GLU A 455 14.26 14.40 -1.53
N VAL A 456 15.15 14.04 -0.60
CA VAL A 456 16.03 12.87 -0.67
C VAL A 456 15.94 12.14 0.65
N GLY A 457 15.73 10.83 0.61
CA GLY A 457 15.60 10.03 1.81
C GLY A 457 16.06 8.59 1.63
N SER A 458 16.32 7.94 2.75
CA SER A 458 16.59 6.51 2.81
C SER A 458 15.44 5.75 3.48
N GLY A 459 15.30 4.49 3.10
CA GLY A 459 14.34 3.58 3.69
C GLY A 459 14.84 2.14 3.69
N TYR A 460 14.29 1.33 4.59
CA TYR A 460 14.62 -0.08 4.67
C TYR A 460 13.42 -0.91 5.10
N ARG A 461 13.48 -2.21 4.85
CA ARG A 461 12.59 -3.19 5.48
C ARG A 461 13.32 -4.47 5.86
N LEU A 462 12.90 -5.05 6.96
CA LEU A 462 13.33 -6.38 7.36
C LEU A 462 12.59 -7.45 6.55
N PRO A 463 13.22 -8.60 6.22
CA PRO A 463 12.50 -9.77 5.74
C PRO A 463 11.46 -10.18 6.78
N THR A 464 10.27 -10.58 6.35
CA THR A 464 9.22 -11.10 7.24
C THR A 464 9.59 -12.48 7.78
N LEU A 465 8.95 -12.91 8.89
CA LEU A 465 9.15 -14.26 9.43
C LEU A 465 8.79 -15.35 8.40
N SER A 466 7.78 -15.10 7.57
CA SER A 466 7.43 -16.00 6.45
C SER A 466 8.50 -16.04 5.36
N GLU A 467 9.13 -14.93 5.01
CA GLU A 467 10.21 -14.92 4.02
C GLU A 467 11.45 -15.66 4.52
N LEU A 468 11.72 -15.59 5.82
CA LEU A 468 12.87 -16.24 6.45
C LEU A 468 12.65 -17.73 6.77
N TYR A 469 11.49 -18.09 7.31
CA TYR A 469 11.32 -19.37 8.02
C TYR A 469 10.14 -20.21 7.53
N PHE A 470 9.28 -19.71 6.65
CA PHE A 470 8.16 -20.50 6.15
C PHE A 470 8.65 -21.77 5.44
N GLU A 471 8.05 -22.90 5.77
CA GLU A 471 8.23 -24.15 5.04
C GLU A 471 6.91 -24.90 4.96
N GLY A 472 6.25 -24.85 3.79
CA GLY A 472 4.92 -25.45 3.65
C GLY A 472 4.37 -25.40 2.24
N GLU A 473 3.24 -26.04 2.05
CA GLU A 473 2.50 -26.02 0.78
C GLU A 473 1.78 -24.69 0.60
N THR A 474 1.81 -24.19 -0.60
CA THR A 474 1.09 -22.96 -0.98
C THR A 474 0.21 -23.23 -2.19
N PRO A 475 -0.75 -22.35 -2.52
CA PRO A 475 -1.51 -22.47 -3.75
C PRO A 475 -0.68 -22.60 -5.03
N ARG A 476 0.59 -22.21 -5.00
CA ARG A 476 1.50 -22.25 -6.16
C ARG A 476 2.52 -23.39 -6.12
N GLY A 477 2.51 -24.22 -5.09
CA GLY A 477 3.48 -25.27 -4.81
C GLY A 477 4.11 -25.12 -3.43
N ARG A 478 5.10 -25.95 -3.12
CA ARG A 478 5.86 -25.87 -1.87
C ARG A 478 6.70 -24.60 -1.86
N LEU A 479 6.66 -23.87 -0.77
CA LEU A 479 7.48 -22.69 -0.53
C LEU A 479 8.41 -22.96 0.65
N ILE A 480 9.69 -22.65 0.46
CA ILE A 480 10.69 -22.69 1.53
C ILE A 480 11.26 -21.28 1.68
N GLY A 481 11.20 -20.76 2.90
CA GLY A 481 11.83 -19.49 3.29
C GLY A 481 13.35 -19.55 3.13
N ASN A 482 13.98 -18.39 3.12
CA ASN A 482 15.43 -18.28 3.02
C ASN A 482 15.98 -17.50 4.22
N LYS A 483 16.70 -18.18 5.10
CA LYS A 483 17.28 -17.61 6.33
C LYS A 483 18.43 -16.63 6.04
N GLU A 484 18.99 -16.66 4.84
CA GLU A 484 20.13 -15.83 4.43
C GLU A 484 19.70 -14.47 3.81
N LEU A 485 18.40 -14.20 3.75
CA LEU A 485 17.90 -12.94 3.17
C LEU A 485 18.47 -11.72 3.89
N LEU A 486 18.99 -10.79 3.13
CA LEU A 486 19.36 -9.47 3.59
C LEU A 486 18.12 -8.56 3.62
N SER A 487 18.16 -7.53 4.45
CA SER A 487 17.13 -6.49 4.42
C SER A 487 17.18 -5.74 3.09
N GLU A 488 16.01 -5.31 2.62
CA GLU A 488 15.94 -4.38 1.50
C GLU A 488 16.27 -2.97 1.97
N GLU A 489 16.95 -2.22 1.14
CA GLU A 489 17.30 -0.83 1.34
C GLU A 489 16.89 0.01 0.14
N THR A 490 16.54 1.26 0.36
CA THR A 490 16.27 2.20 -0.73
C THR A 490 16.86 3.57 -0.43
N VAL A 491 17.33 4.22 -1.47
CA VAL A 491 17.60 5.66 -1.49
C VAL A 491 16.77 6.26 -2.61
N GLY A 492 15.94 7.22 -2.27
CA GLY A 492 15.05 7.87 -3.24
C GLY A 492 15.16 9.37 -3.23
N ALA A 493 14.89 9.95 -4.38
CA ALA A 493 14.78 11.38 -4.58
C ALA A 493 13.48 11.71 -5.30
N GLN A 494 12.87 12.84 -4.95
CA GLN A 494 11.68 13.36 -5.64
C GLN A 494 11.71 14.87 -5.70
N VAL A 495 11.09 15.40 -6.77
CA VAL A 495 10.88 16.83 -6.97
C VAL A 495 9.42 17.04 -7.34
N THR A 496 8.76 17.93 -6.60
CA THR A 496 7.35 18.26 -6.79
C THR A 496 7.20 19.73 -7.11
N LEU A 497 6.49 20.05 -8.18
CA LEU A 497 6.05 21.40 -8.51
C LEU A 497 4.60 21.57 -8.05
N VAL A 498 4.35 22.58 -7.23
CA VAL A 498 3.02 22.91 -6.68
C VAL A 498 2.63 24.31 -7.09
N TYR A 499 1.44 24.45 -7.67
CA TYR A 499 0.81 25.72 -7.96
C TYR A 499 -0.56 25.80 -7.27
N GLU A 500 -0.79 26.85 -6.51
CA GLU A 500 -2.02 27.10 -5.76
C GLU A 500 -2.60 28.47 -6.14
N GLY A 501 -3.38 28.51 -7.23
CA GLY A 501 -4.15 29.70 -7.62
C GLY A 501 -5.54 29.73 -6.96
N SER A 502 -6.32 30.79 -7.22
CA SER A 502 -7.67 31.00 -6.65
C SER A 502 -8.62 29.82 -6.93
N ASP A 503 -8.64 29.37 -8.17
CA ASP A 503 -9.61 28.38 -8.68
C ASP A 503 -8.93 27.12 -9.22
N THR A 504 -7.60 27.12 -9.28
CA THR A 504 -6.82 26.03 -9.87
C THR A 504 -5.68 25.65 -8.95
N THR A 505 -5.58 24.36 -8.66
CA THR A 505 -4.38 23.79 -8.03
C THR A 505 -3.75 22.79 -8.98
N PHE A 506 -2.42 22.80 -9.05
CA PHE A 506 -1.64 21.85 -9.84
C PHE A 506 -0.52 21.28 -8.97
N GLU A 507 -0.33 19.97 -9.05
CA GLU A 507 0.78 19.29 -8.41
C GLU A 507 1.34 18.23 -9.35
N MET A 508 2.67 18.18 -9.49
CA MET A 508 3.35 17.17 -10.29
C MET A 508 4.65 16.76 -9.62
N THR A 509 4.84 15.47 -9.42
CA THR A 509 6.05 14.90 -8.83
C THR A 509 6.75 14.01 -9.84
N ALA A 510 8.07 14.18 -9.96
CA ALA A 510 8.98 13.21 -10.56
C ALA A 510 9.78 12.54 -9.45
N SER A 511 9.88 11.22 -9.49
CA SER A 511 10.57 10.41 -8.47
C SER A 511 11.52 9.39 -9.08
N ALA A 512 12.61 9.11 -8.36
CA ALA A 512 13.57 8.06 -8.70
C ALA A 512 14.05 7.39 -7.41
N ASN A 513 14.00 6.06 -7.36
CA ASN A 513 14.39 5.26 -6.22
C ASN A 513 15.32 4.13 -6.68
N GLN A 514 16.47 4.01 -6.05
CA GLN A 514 17.32 2.83 -6.13
C GLN A 514 16.97 1.91 -4.97
N VAL A 515 16.78 0.63 -5.26
CA VAL A 515 16.48 -0.40 -4.26
C VAL A 515 17.59 -1.44 -4.32
N ASP A 516 18.22 -1.71 -3.19
CA ASP A 516 19.24 -2.75 -3.04
C ASP A 516 18.69 -3.94 -2.25
N ASN A 517 19.22 -5.12 -2.53
CA ASN A 517 18.78 -6.38 -1.90
C ASN A 517 17.28 -6.66 -2.05
N TYR A 518 16.66 -6.26 -3.16
CA TYR A 518 15.23 -6.47 -3.40
C TYR A 518 14.86 -7.95 -3.24
N ILE A 519 13.93 -8.25 -2.33
CA ILE A 519 13.51 -9.64 -2.05
C ILE A 519 12.48 -10.07 -3.08
N GLU A 520 12.85 -11.06 -3.86
CA GLU A 520 12.01 -11.65 -4.89
C GLU A 520 11.72 -13.11 -4.59
N ARG A 521 10.49 -13.53 -4.91
CA ARG A 521 10.09 -14.95 -4.89
C ARG A 521 10.48 -15.59 -6.20
N ILE A 522 11.21 -16.68 -6.13
CA ILE A 522 11.74 -17.41 -7.30
C ILE A 522 11.26 -18.86 -7.32
N ALA A 523 11.13 -19.42 -8.53
CA ALA A 523 11.00 -20.85 -8.72
C ALA A 523 12.42 -21.49 -8.66
N VAL A 524 12.60 -22.41 -7.74
CA VAL A 524 13.85 -23.19 -7.59
C VAL A 524 13.80 -24.42 -8.49
N SER A 525 12.63 -25.06 -8.56
CA SER A 525 12.33 -26.18 -9.46
C SER A 525 10.80 -26.25 -9.68
N PRO A 526 10.31 -27.07 -10.62
CA PRO A 526 8.86 -27.24 -10.79
C PRO A 526 8.17 -27.61 -9.47
N GLY A 527 7.22 -26.76 -9.02
CA GLY A 527 6.48 -26.95 -7.77
C GLY A 527 7.22 -26.57 -6.49
N LEU A 528 8.46 -26.07 -6.57
CA LEU A 528 9.23 -25.56 -5.42
C LEU A 528 9.64 -24.11 -5.63
N GLU A 529 9.27 -23.25 -4.69
CA GLU A 529 9.61 -21.83 -4.68
C GLU A 529 10.41 -21.45 -3.43
N SER A 530 11.17 -20.39 -3.51
CA SER A 530 11.92 -19.79 -2.39
C SER A 530 12.02 -18.28 -2.58
N TYR A 531 12.80 -17.63 -1.72
CA TYR A 531 13.10 -16.20 -1.81
C TYR A 531 14.60 -15.98 -2.01
N ARG A 532 14.95 -14.92 -2.74
CA ARG A 532 16.33 -14.44 -2.86
C ARG A 532 16.37 -12.91 -2.87
N ASN A 533 17.51 -12.34 -2.55
CA ASN A 533 17.79 -10.93 -2.82
C ASN A 533 18.28 -10.78 -4.27
N LEU A 534 17.69 -9.82 -5.00
CA LEU A 534 18.29 -9.26 -6.21
C LEU A 534 19.38 -8.27 -5.80
N SER A 535 20.39 -8.06 -6.65
CA SER A 535 21.49 -7.14 -6.35
C SER A 535 21.01 -5.70 -6.17
N SER A 536 20.30 -5.17 -7.14
CA SER A 536 19.69 -3.83 -7.11
C SER A 536 18.63 -3.68 -8.19
N GLY A 537 17.84 -2.62 -8.10
CA GLY A 537 16.89 -2.19 -9.12
C GLY A 537 16.55 -0.72 -8.96
N ASP A 538 16.14 -0.11 -10.07
CA ASP A 538 15.69 1.27 -10.12
C ASP A 538 14.19 1.34 -10.36
N ILE A 539 13.46 2.19 -9.63
CA ILE A 539 12.05 2.51 -9.87
C ILE A 539 11.95 4.01 -10.09
N ARG A 540 11.43 4.42 -11.24
CA ARG A 540 11.26 5.82 -11.63
C ARG A 540 9.83 6.09 -12.04
N GLY A 541 9.37 7.32 -11.87
CA GLY A 541 8.03 7.67 -12.31
C GLY A 541 7.67 9.12 -12.17
N ILE A 542 6.48 9.40 -12.66
CA ILE A 542 5.84 10.71 -12.62
C ILE A 542 4.37 10.52 -12.24
N ASP A 543 3.91 11.34 -11.32
CA ASP A 543 2.49 11.43 -10.95
C ASP A 543 2.10 12.89 -10.74
N GLY A 544 0.80 13.16 -10.80
CA GLY A 544 0.33 14.50 -10.54
C GLY A 544 -1.16 14.67 -10.76
N GLN A 545 -1.62 15.88 -10.48
CA GLN A 545 -3.01 16.26 -10.65
C GLN A 545 -3.15 17.76 -10.93
N VAL A 546 -4.23 18.11 -11.59
CA VAL A 546 -4.73 19.47 -11.67
C VAL A 546 -6.21 19.47 -11.26
N THR A 547 -6.56 20.37 -10.36
CA THR A 547 -7.95 20.53 -9.88
C THR A 547 -8.44 21.94 -10.19
N TRP A 548 -9.59 22.02 -10.82
CA TRP A 548 -10.32 23.25 -11.09
C TRP A 548 -11.55 23.33 -10.19
N ARG A 549 -11.65 24.40 -9.42
CA ARG A 549 -12.76 24.68 -8.51
C ARG A 549 -13.58 25.86 -9.03
N GLY A 550 -14.81 25.61 -9.42
CA GLY A 550 -15.78 26.66 -9.72
C GLY A 550 -16.88 26.68 -8.64
N ASP A 551 -17.71 27.72 -8.64
CA ASP A 551 -18.77 27.91 -7.64
C ASP A 551 -19.64 26.69 -7.37
N LYS A 552 -19.92 25.88 -8.40
CA LYS A 552 -20.81 24.70 -8.32
C LYS A 552 -20.16 23.45 -8.90
N SER A 553 -18.88 23.49 -9.24
CA SER A 553 -18.21 22.36 -9.88
C SER A 553 -16.80 22.19 -9.33
N ASN A 554 -16.39 20.94 -9.17
CA ASN A 554 -15.01 20.55 -8.89
C ASN A 554 -14.59 19.51 -9.93
N GLN A 555 -13.45 19.72 -10.58
CA GLN A 555 -12.93 18.86 -11.63
C GLN A 555 -11.48 18.55 -11.34
N THR A 556 -11.07 17.30 -11.43
CA THR A 556 -9.69 16.87 -11.20
C THR A 556 -9.25 15.96 -12.34
N LEU A 557 -8.14 16.29 -12.97
CA LEU A 557 -7.42 15.42 -13.88
C LEU A 557 -6.15 14.94 -13.17
N SER A 558 -5.97 13.63 -13.02
CA SER A 558 -4.79 13.05 -12.39
C SER A 558 -4.14 11.99 -13.29
N TRP A 559 -2.85 11.81 -13.16
CA TRP A 559 -2.06 10.86 -13.93
C TRP A 559 -0.97 10.22 -13.09
N GLN A 560 -0.52 9.04 -13.54
CA GLN A 560 0.63 8.36 -12.98
C GLN A 560 1.27 7.42 -14.01
N TRP A 561 2.61 7.34 -13.96
CA TRP A 561 3.41 6.45 -14.80
C TRP A 561 4.66 6.02 -14.05
N TYR A 562 4.89 4.70 -13.93
CA TYR A 562 6.06 4.15 -13.25
C TYR A 562 6.67 3.03 -14.07
N GLU A 563 8.00 3.01 -14.06
CA GLU A 563 8.83 1.96 -14.67
C GLU A 563 9.90 1.52 -13.68
N GLY A 564 10.35 0.27 -13.79
CA GLY A 564 11.41 -0.25 -12.95
C GLY A 564 12.15 -1.38 -13.63
N GLU A 565 13.47 -1.35 -13.46
CA GLU A 565 14.39 -2.34 -14.01
C GLU A 565 15.39 -2.78 -12.94
N SER A 566 15.76 -4.06 -12.96
CA SER A 566 16.85 -4.60 -12.17
C SER A 566 18.21 -4.24 -12.77
N ALA A 567 19.28 -4.39 -12.00
CA ALA A 567 20.65 -4.15 -12.48
C ALA A 567 21.07 -5.00 -13.71
N VAL A 568 20.35 -6.07 -13.98
CA VAL A 568 20.58 -6.94 -15.16
C VAL A 568 19.64 -6.63 -16.32
N GLY A 569 18.83 -5.56 -16.23
CA GLY A 569 17.92 -5.12 -17.29
C GLY A 569 16.59 -5.88 -17.35
N GLU A 570 16.22 -6.63 -16.30
CA GLU A 570 14.91 -7.26 -16.18
C GLU A 570 13.90 -6.28 -15.58
N PHE A 571 12.68 -6.27 -16.09
CA PHE A 571 11.61 -5.44 -15.53
C PHE A 571 11.20 -5.91 -14.13
N ILE A 572 10.96 -4.96 -13.23
CA ILE A 572 10.45 -5.22 -11.88
C ILE A 572 8.94 -5.51 -11.98
N ALA A 573 8.51 -6.61 -11.35
CA ALA A 573 7.09 -6.97 -11.27
C ALA A 573 6.32 -6.14 -10.21
N ASP A 574 4.98 -6.25 -10.26
CA ASP A 574 4.03 -5.61 -9.33
C ASP A 574 4.00 -4.06 -9.40
N LEU A 575 4.55 -3.45 -10.44
CA LEU A 575 4.44 -2.01 -10.65
C LEU A 575 3.03 -1.62 -11.09
N PRO A 576 2.52 -0.44 -10.67
CA PRO A 576 1.19 0.03 -11.06
C PRO A 576 1.09 0.29 -12.58
N LEU A 577 -0.10 0.07 -13.13
CA LEU A 577 -0.37 0.41 -14.52
C LEU A 577 -0.41 1.93 -14.71
N PRO A 578 0.16 2.45 -15.81
CA PRO A 578 -0.03 3.85 -16.16
C PRO A 578 -1.52 4.18 -16.27
N THR A 579 -1.93 5.30 -15.67
CA THR A 579 -3.34 5.65 -15.55
C THR A 579 -3.54 7.15 -15.74
N LEU A 580 -4.58 7.53 -16.46
CA LEU A 580 -5.13 8.88 -16.54
C LEU A 580 -6.56 8.82 -15.98
N ARG A 581 -6.89 9.73 -15.05
CA ARG A 581 -8.21 9.79 -14.43
C ARG A 581 -8.76 11.20 -14.49
N TYR A 582 -10.01 11.33 -14.90
CA TYR A 582 -10.76 12.58 -14.81
C TYR A 582 -11.97 12.37 -13.90
N ALA A 583 -12.04 13.14 -12.82
CA ALA A 583 -13.16 13.15 -11.90
C ALA A 583 -13.83 14.52 -11.91
N ALA A 584 -15.16 14.56 -11.95
CA ALA A 584 -15.91 15.80 -11.94
C ALA A 584 -17.13 15.68 -11.03
N THR A 585 -17.41 16.74 -10.27
CA THR A 585 -18.65 16.88 -9.51
C THR A 585 -19.32 18.21 -9.83
N ARG A 586 -20.64 18.23 -9.86
CA ARG A 586 -21.43 19.43 -10.07
C ARG A 586 -22.59 19.49 -9.09
N GLN A 587 -22.65 20.56 -8.32
CA GLN A 587 -23.75 20.86 -7.41
C GLN A 587 -24.87 21.56 -8.17
N LEU A 588 -26.10 21.06 -7.94
CA LEU A 588 -27.33 21.63 -8.46
C LEU A 588 -28.30 21.86 -7.30
N SER A 589 -29.40 22.57 -7.54
CA SER A 589 -30.39 22.78 -6.47
C SER A 589 -30.98 21.45 -6.01
N GLY A 590 -30.65 21.02 -4.79
CA GLY A 590 -31.16 19.79 -4.16
C GLY A 590 -30.45 18.48 -4.54
N TYR A 591 -29.53 18.48 -5.51
CA TYR A 591 -28.76 17.29 -5.88
C TYR A 591 -27.37 17.60 -6.41
N SER A 592 -26.47 16.61 -6.38
CA SER A 592 -25.16 16.69 -7.01
C SER A 592 -24.96 15.53 -8.01
N LEU A 593 -24.23 15.82 -9.07
CA LEU A 593 -23.84 14.82 -10.08
C LEU A 593 -22.34 14.61 -10.02
N GLY A 594 -21.91 13.35 -10.15
CA GLY A 594 -20.51 12.96 -10.19
C GLY A 594 -20.19 12.09 -11.40
N MET A 595 -18.97 12.23 -11.91
CA MET A 595 -18.40 11.39 -12.96
C MET A 595 -16.95 11.03 -12.60
N ASP A 596 -16.56 9.80 -12.87
CA ASP A 596 -15.18 9.29 -12.74
C ASP A 596 -14.85 8.51 -14.01
N LEU A 597 -13.93 9.03 -14.80
CA LEU A 597 -13.46 8.42 -16.04
C LEU A 597 -12.00 8.05 -15.88
N ARG A 598 -11.66 6.77 -16.04
CA ARG A 598 -10.29 6.26 -15.95
C ARG A 598 -9.89 5.61 -17.26
N TYR A 599 -8.71 6.00 -17.76
CA TYR A 599 -8.03 5.32 -18.84
C TYR A 599 -6.78 4.64 -18.27
N ARG A 600 -6.80 3.31 -18.23
CA ARG A 600 -5.63 2.49 -17.90
C ARG A 600 -4.92 2.10 -19.18
N PHE A 601 -3.65 2.43 -19.27
CA PHE A 601 -2.86 2.12 -20.46
C PHE A 601 -2.50 0.64 -20.49
N SER A 602 -2.17 0.14 -21.67
CA SER A 602 -1.60 -1.20 -21.83
C SER A 602 -0.19 -1.26 -21.24
N ARG A 603 0.21 -2.44 -20.75
CA ARG A 603 1.59 -2.73 -20.39
C ARG A 603 2.06 -3.93 -21.21
N ARG A 604 3.20 -3.78 -21.89
CA ARG A 604 3.84 -4.85 -22.65
C ARG A 604 5.12 -5.33 -21.98
N ASN A 605 5.84 -4.43 -21.32
CA ASN A 605 7.05 -4.71 -20.55
C ASN A 605 6.64 -5.26 -19.19
N THR A 606 6.91 -6.52 -18.94
CA THR A 606 6.43 -7.27 -17.77
C THR A 606 7.58 -7.93 -17.04
N GLY A 607 7.51 -7.90 -15.72
CA GLY A 607 8.45 -8.60 -14.85
C GLY A 607 8.13 -10.09 -14.68
N PRO A 608 8.89 -10.79 -13.86
CA PRO A 608 8.66 -12.22 -13.58
C PRO A 608 7.25 -12.46 -13.03
N GLY A 609 6.55 -13.46 -13.61
CA GLY A 609 5.19 -13.83 -13.19
C GLY A 609 4.09 -12.88 -13.69
N GLU A 610 4.40 -12.01 -14.62
CA GLU A 610 3.46 -11.11 -15.29
C GLU A 610 3.21 -11.48 -16.75
N ALA A 611 2.12 -10.96 -17.30
CA ALA A 611 1.77 -11.08 -18.73
C ALA A 611 1.31 -9.72 -19.27
N PRO A 612 1.47 -9.46 -20.58
CA PRO A 612 0.98 -8.24 -21.20
C PRO A 612 -0.50 -8.01 -20.93
N ILE A 613 -0.86 -6.75 -20.67
CA ILE A 613 -2.22 -6.34 -20.35
C ILE A 613 -2.69 -5.25 -21.30
N SER A 614 -3.93 -5.35 -21.74
CA SER A 614 -4.58 -4.39 -22.63
C SER A 614 -5.06 -3.16 -21.89
N SER A 615 -5.18 -2.03 -22.60
CA SER A 615 -5.78 -0.81 -22.08
C SER A 615 -7.27 -0.97 -21.80
N ALA A 616 -7.79 -0.15 -20.89
CA ALA A 616 -9.22 -0.12 -20.55
C ALA A 616 -9.69 1.29 -20.24
N VAL A 617 -10.92 1.61 -20.70
CA VAL A 617 -11.69 2.80 -20.29
C VAL A 617 -12.73 2.37 -19.27
N ILE A 618 -12.73 2.95 -18.09
CA ILE A 618 -13.66 2.68 -17.01
C ILE A 618 -14.41 3.98 -16.70
N LEU A 619 -15.75 3.92 -16.74
CA LEU A 619 -16.60 5.06 -16.44
C LEU A 619 -17.50 4.75 -15.23
N GLY A 620 -17.48 5.64 -14.26
CA GLY A 620 -18.42 5.72 -13.15
C GLY A 620 -19.24 7.00 -13.22
N VAL A 621 -20.51 6.94 -12.86
CA VAL A 621 -21.38 8.11 -12.70
C VAL A 621 -22.16 8.00 -11.41
N SER A 622 -22.50 9.13 -10.81
CA SER A 622 -23.27 9.15 -9.56
C SER A 622 -24.18 10.36 -9.46
N ALA A 623 -25.25 10.19 -8.70
CA ALA A 623 -26.13 11.27 -8.30
C ALA A 623 -26.41 11.16 -6.80
N THR A 624 -26.26 12.26 -6.08
CA THR A 624 -26.65 12.39 -4.66
C THR A 624 -27.83 13.36 -4.59
N TRP A 625 -28.88 12.97 -3.90
CA TRP A 625 -30.09 13.73 -3.73
C TRP A 625 -30.34 14.02 -2.25
N ASN A 626 -30.39 15.29 -1.86
CA ASN A 626 -30.78 15.75 -0.54
C ASN A 626 -32.31 15.87 -0.50
N ILE A 627 -32.99 14.81 -0.04
CA ILE A 627 -34.46 14.70 -0.01
C ILE A 627 -35.03 15.68 1.04
N SER A 628 -34.37 15.76 2.18
CA SER A 628 -34.70 16.69 3.28
C SER A 628 -33.44 17.01 4.08
N ARG A 629 -33.56 17.78 5.16
CA ARG A 629 -32.42 18.00 6.08
C ARG A 629 -31.94 16.72 6.76
N GLN A 630 -32.82 15.73 6.91
CA GLN A 630 -32.56 14.47 7.60
C GLN A 630 -32.21 13.32 6.64
N TRP A 631 -32.66 13.38 5.40
CA TRP A 631 -32.57 12.28 4.46
C TRP A 631 -31.80 12.65 3.20
N SER A 632 -30.82 11.85 2.86
CA SER A 632 -30.17 11.88 1.55
C SER A 632 -30.14 10.50 0.92
N ALA A 633 -30.19 10.46 -0.41
CA ALA A 633 -30.04 9.24 -1.19
C ALA A 633 -28.94 9.44 -2.26
N ARG A 634 -28.13 8.43 -2.45
CA ARG A 634 -27.13 8.41 -3.52
C ARG A 634 -27.31 7.15 -4.37
N THR A 635 -27.26 7.33 -5.68
CA THR A 635 -27.16 6.26 -6.66
C THR A 635 -25.86 6.41 -7.42
N SER A 636 -25.16 5.29 -7.66
CA SER A 636 -23.96 5.29 -8.50
C SER A 636 -23.94 4.08 -9.43
N PHE A 637 -23.42 4.28 -10.62
CA PHE A 637 -23.13 3.25 -11.60
C PHE A 637 -21.63 3.13 -11.72
N THR A 638 -21.07 2.02 -11.27
CA THR A 638 -19.64 1.73 -11.39
C THR A 638 -19.38 0.85 -12.60
N ASN A 639 -18.24 1.06 -13.28
CA ASN A 639 -17.90 0.38 -14.55
C ASN A 639 -19.10 0.34 -15.52
N SER A 640 -19.76 1.49 -15.73
CA SER A 640 -21.01 1.60 -16.49
C SER A 640 -20.89 1.11 -17.93
N LEU A 641 -19.67 1.15 -18.51
CA LEU A 641 -19.35 0.57 -19.81
C LEU A 641 -19.20 -0.96 -19.81
N ASN A 642 -19.33 -1.59 -18.65
CA ASN A 642 -19.16 -3.03 -18.45
C ASN A 642 -17.84 -3.57 -19.02
N ARG A 643 -16.73 -2.83 -18.85
CA ARG A 643 -15.43 -3.26 -19.37
C ARG A 643 -14.87 -4.42 -18.55
N ASN A 644 -14.34 -5.39 -19.26
CA ASN A 644 -13.59 -6.49 -18.69
C ASN A 644 -12.12 -6.08 -18.64
N TYR A 645 -11.56 -5.87 -17.44
CA TYR A 645 -10.21 -5.35 -17.25
C TYR A 645 -9.56 -5.89 -15.98
N ARG A 646 -8.24 -5.73 -15.86
CA ARG A 646 -7.43 -6.10 -14.69
C ARG A 646 -6.70 -4.87 -14.15
N THR A 647 -6.37 -4.88 -12.86
CA THR A 647 -5.59 -3.82 -12.19
C THR A 647 -4.12 -4.17 -12.03
N SER A 648 -3.72 -5.41 -12.32
CA SER A 648 -2.34 -5.89 -12.23
C SER A 648 -1.99 -6.76 -13.43
N ALA A 649 -0.74 -6.70 -13.86
CA ALA A 649 -0.17 -7.55 -14.91
C ALA A 649 0.15 -8.98 -14.46
N SER A 650 0.05 -9.29 -13.16
CA SER A 650 0.26 -10.66 -12.65
C SER A 650 -0.60 -11.68 -13.41
N VAL A 651 0.00 -12.79 -13.85
CA VAL A 651 -0.71 -13.88 -14.54
C VAL A 651 -1.88 -14.44 -13.72
N ASN A 652 -1.81 -14.32 -12.41
CA ASN A 652 -2.86 -14.76 -11.48
C ASN A 652 -3.87 -13.66 -11.11
N ALA A 653 -3.70 -12.43 -11.60
CA ALA A 653 -4.64 -11.35 -11.29
C ALA A 653 -6.03 -11.67 -11.88
N PRO A 654 -7.11 -11.54 -11.10
CA PRO A 654 -8.46 -11.69 -11.59
C PRO A 654 -8.83 -10.51 -12.50
N PHE A 655 -9.91 -10.67 -13.23
CA PHE A 655 -10.64 -9.52 -13.76
C PHE A 655 -11.29 -8.75 -12.61
N GLU A 656 -11.48 -7.46 -12.81
CA GLU A 656 -12.26 -6.61 -11.91
C GLU A 656 -13.76 -6.82 -12.13
N MET A 657 -14.55 -6.40 -11.16
CA MET A 657 -16.00 -6.52 -11.22
C MET A 657 -16.59 -5.74 -12.41
N GLY A 658 -17.61 -6.31 -13.02
CA GLY A 658 -18.39 -5.69 -14.10
C GLY A 658 -19.18 -4.47 -13.62
N ARG A 659 -20.15 -4.02 -14.43
CA ARG A 659 -20.99 -2.88 -14.04
C ARG A 659 -21.86 -3.20 -12.83
N ALA A 660 -22.02 -2.20 -11.97
CA ALA A 660 -22.89 -2.28 -10.81
C ALA A 660 -23.73 -1.02 -10.62
N ILE A 661 -24.92 -1.19 -10.10
CA ILE A 661 -25.77 -0.13 -9.57
C ILE A 661 -25.66 -0.19 -8.05
N ASN A 662 -25.31 0.92 -7.42
CA ASN A 662 -25.23 1.04 -5.98
C ASN A 662 -26.23 2.10 -5.52
N ILE A 663 -26.94 1.83 -4.43
CA ILE A 663 -27.91 2.75 -3.82
C ILE A 663 -27.56 2.85 -2.34
N ASN A 664 -27.48 4.06 -1.82
CA ASN A 664 -27.27 4.34 -0.41
C ASN A 664 -28.32 5.34 0.06
N ILE A 665 -28.90 5.09 1.21
CA ILE A 665 -29.82 6.00 1.91
C ILE A 665 -29.17 6.33 3.23
N ASN A 666 -29.04 7.61 3.51
CA ASN A 666 -28.47 8.13 4.75
C ASN A 666 -29.52 8.93 5.51
N TRP A 667 -29.67 8.63 6.79
CA TRP A 667 -30.56 9.32 7.71
C TRP A 667 -29.79 9.97 8.84
N ARG A 668 -30.09 11.25 9.12
CA ARG A 668 -29.59 12.04 10.23
C ARG A 668 -30.80 12.62 10.99
N PRO A 669 -31.01 12.23 12.25
CA PRO A 669 -32.19 12.64 13.03
C PRO A 669 -32.28 14.14 13.27
#